data_60d057e23cd68f3d8ea8fcbfa6756cc2
#
_entry.id   60d057e23cd68f3d8ea8fcbfa6756cc2
#
_cell.length_a   1.000
_cell.length_b   1.000
_cell.length_c   1.000
_cell.angle_alpha   90.00
_cell.angle_beta   90.00
_cell.angle_gamma   90.00
#
_symmetry.space_group_name_H-M   'P 1'
#
loop_
_entity.id
_entity.type
_entity.pdbx_description
1 polymer ?
#
loop_
_entity_poly.entity_id
_entity_poly.type
_entity_poly.pdbx_seq_one_letter_code
_entity_poly.pdbx_strand_id
1 'polypeptide(L)'
;MSGVNDIRKSFLDFFARNDHQIVASSALVPRNDPTLMFTNAGMVQFKNVFTGLEKRPYSRAVTAQKCVRAGGKHNDLDNVGYTARHHTFFEMLGNFSFGDYFKERAIELAWTLVTKDFALPKDRLLVTVYVDDDDAFKLWKKIAGLPDSKILRIAGSDNFWAMGDTGPCGPCSEIFYDHGDKIPGGPPGSADSEGDRFIEIWNLVFMQYEQLEGGKRVNLPRPSIDTGMGLERMAAVLQGTYDNYAIDLFQALIRAIAELTGVDPNGPQKASHRVIADHLRASAFLIADGVLPSNEGRGYVLRRIMRRAMRHAELLGAQEPLMWKLVPVLTREMGQAYPELLRAEALITETLKLEETRFRRMLERGLAILDEKSKGLKKGAMFDGDTAFTLYDTYGFPLDLTQDALRSRGISVDIASFTDAMERQRAKARASWAGSGEAAQETVWFGLREKIGATEFLGYETESAEGVVAALVMDGKEVPELKKGESGAVVMNQTPFYGESGGQVGDTGEMRREGVRLAVSDTQKKAGDLFAHVVKVEQGPVKVGDPLLLDVDHARRSAIRQNHSATHLLHEALRQVLGDHVAQKGSLVAPDRLRFDFSHPKPMSAEEIERVEDIANDIVLQNAPVTTRLLAVDDAIASGARALFGEKYGDEVRVVAMGEGTGNTMGWSVELCGGTHVRRTGDIGLVSLVGESGVAAGVRRIEALTGKSARKAANKQLQVVKAAAAELKVPLEEMPGRIGTLLDDRKKLERDLSEAKKKLAMGGGGKADGDAADVRQVNGVKLLARAVTGIELKDLRSLADEGKRQVGSGVVAIVATAADGKAGIVVGVTDDLTKRFNAVELVKKGAEALGGKGGGGRPDMAQAGGPDGSKAEDALKAIEAALGG
;
A
#
# COMPACT_ATOMS: atom_id res chain seq x y z
N MET A 1 4.53 24.78 -34.68
CA MET A 1 4.31 23.43 -34.07
C MET A 1 4.83 23.56 -32.66
N SER A 2 4.19 23.70 -31.69
CA SER A 2 3.20 23.09 -31.21
C SER A 2 3.47 22.33 -29.94
N GLY A 3 2.50 22.23 -29.15
CA GLY A 3 2.59 21.70 -27.82
C GLY A 3 2.88 20.19 -27.81
N VAL A 4 3.24 19.69 -26.64
CA VAL A 4 3.47 18.26 -26.38
C VAL A 4 2.31 17.39 -26.87
N ASN A 5 1.07 17.85 -26.69
CA ASN A 5 -0.12 17.11 -27.14
C ASN A 5 -0.20 16.98 -28.66
N ASP A 6 0.20 18.02 -29.44
CA ASP A 6 0.20 17.96 -30.90
C ASP A 6 1.29 17.00 -31.42
N ILE A 7 2.46 16.98 -30.77
CA ILE A 7 3.57 16.10 -31.12
C ILE A 7 3.17 14.64 -30.90
N ARG A 8 2.56 14.33 -29.73
CA ARG A 8 2.03 12.99 -29.42
C ARG A 8 1.03 12.55 -30.48
N LYS A 9 0.06 13.42 -30.78
CA LYS A 9 -0.97 13.13 -31.80
C LYS A 9 -0.36 12.95 -33.18
N SER A 10 0.60 13.78 -33.60
CA SER A 10 1.25 13.69 -34.92
C SER A 10 1.98 12.37 -35.09
N PHE A 11 2.67 11.87 -34.03
CA PHE A 11 3.32 10.58 -34.02
C PHE A 11 2.31 9.44 -34.20
N LEU A 12 1.24 9.43 -33.41
CA LEU A 12 0.21 8.39 -33.50
C LEU A 12 -0.48 8.39 -34.86
N ASP A 13 -0.85 9.55 -35.36
CA ASP A 13 -1.51 9.71 -36.67
C ASP A 13 -0.59 9.30 -37.83
N PHE A 14 0.72 9.60 -37.77
CA PHE A 14 1.68 9.18 -38.78
C PHE A 14 1.73 7.65 -38.91
N PHE A 15 1.83 6.95 -37.78
CA PHE A 15 1.88 5.50 -37.80
C PHE A 15 0.54 4.87 -38.13
N ALA A 16 -0.58 5.47 -37.70
CA ALA A 16 -1.91 5.03 -38.09
C ALA A 16 -2.11 5.08 -39.63
N ARG A 17 -1.63 6.16 -40.30
CA ARG A 17 -1.62 6.25 -41.76
C ARG A 17 -0.70 5.25 -42.45
N ASN A 18 0.20 4.60 -41.69
CA ASN A 18 1.10 3.54 -42.13
C ASN A 18 0.68 2.17 -41.56
N ASP A 19 -0.61 1.92 -41.41
CA ASP A 19 -1.26 0.65 -41.06
C ASP A 19 -0.88 0.13 -39.65
N HIS A 20 -0.58 1.01 -38.69
CA HIS A 20 -0.37 0.63 -37.30
C HIS A 20 -1.64 0.87 -36.49
N GLN A 21 -2.03 -0.13 -35.70
CA GLN A 21 -3.10 0.01 -34.73
C GLN A 21 -2.68 0.96 -33.60
N ILE A 22 -3.43 2.03 -33.37
CA ILE A 22 -3.23 2.86 -32.16
C ILE A 22 -3.65 2.04 -30.94
N VAL A 23 -2.74 1.85 -30.02
CA VAL A 23 -2.96 1.11 -28.76
C VAL A 23 -2.76 2.07 -27.59
N ALA A 24 -3.74 2.09 -26.69
CA ALA A 24 -3.67 2.91 -25.49
C ALA A 24 -2.45 2.54 -24.61
N SER A 25 -1.95 3.52 -23.84
CA SER A 25 -0.93 3.27 -22.82
C SER A 25 -1.37 2.19 -21.84
N SER A 26 -0.51 1.25 -21.55
CA SER A 26 -0.75 0.36 -20.42
C SER A 26 -0.56 1.08 -19.08
N ALA A 27 -1.06 0.47 -18.01
CA ALA A 27 -0.82 0.96 -16.67
C ALA A 27 0.68 0.95 -16.32
N LEU A 28 1.09 1.84 -15.43
CA LEU A 28 2.46 1.90 -14.91
C LEU A 28 2.81 0.67 -14.05
N VAL A 29 1.81 -0.01 -13.51
CA VAL A 29 1.97 -1.28 -12.78
C VAL A 29 1.78 -2.44 -13.75
N PRO A 30 2.85 -3.15 -14.16
CA PRO A 30 2.72 -4.29 -15.05
C PRO A 30 1.97 -5.43 -14.34
N ARG A 31 0.92 -5.95 -14.97
CA ARG A 31 0.10 -7.04 -14.38
C ARG A 31 0.73 -8.41 -14.57
N ASN A 32 1.41 -8.60 -15.70
CA ASN A 32 1.89 -9.91 -16.15
C ASN A 32 3.42 -10.05 -16.06
N ASP A 33 4.09 -9.16 -15.34
CA ASP A 33 5.54 -9.25 -15.16
C ASP A 33 5.93 -8.91 -13.70
N PRO A 34 6.09 -9.94 -12.84
CA PRO A 34 6.48 -9.74 -11.45
C PRO A 34 7.92 -9.26 -11.29
N THR A 35 8.74 -9.31 -12.34
CA THR A 35 10.14 -8.86 -12.31
C THR A 35 10.29 -7.35 -12.41
N LEU A 36 9.27 -6.66 -12.91
CA LEU A 36 9.25 -5.21 -13.07
C LEU A 36 8.40 -4.53 -11.98
N MET A 37 8.97 -3.54 -11.32
CA MET A 37 8.20 -2.68 -10.43
C MET A 37 7.21 -1.79 -11.19
N PHE A 38 7.68 -1.16 -12.27
CA PHE A 38 6.88 -0.26 -13.09
C PHE A 38 7.17 -0.50 -14.57
N THR A 39 6.24 -0.11 -15.41
CA THR A 39 6.41 -0.04 -16.86
C THR A 39 7.47 1.01 -17.17
N ASN A 40 8.62 0.59 -17.71
CA ASN A 40 9.80 1.41 -17.95
C ASN A 40 10.12 1.61 -19.44
N ALA A 41 9.37 0.94 -20.33
CA ALA A 41 9.50 1.02 -21.78
C ALA A 41 8.19 0.72 -22.48
N GLY A 42 8.04 1.19 -23.73
CA GLY A 42 6.84 1.01 -24.55
C GLY A 42 6.49 -0.44 -24.85
N MET A 43 7.51 -1.29 -24.97
CA MET A 43 7.35 -2.69 -25.34
C MET A 43 6.80 -3.58 -24.21
N VAL A 44 6.79 -3.12 -22.96
CA VAL A 44 6.42 -3.96 -21.80
C VAL A 44 5.04 -4.59 -21.96
N GLN A 45 4.06 -3.83 -22.48
CA GLN A 45 2.72 -4.35 -22.73
C GLN A 45 2.64 -5.36 -23.87
N PHE A 46 3.69 -5.47 -24.70
CA PHE A 46 3.77 -6.37 -25.86
C PHE A 46 4.78 -7.50 -25.67
N LYS A 47 5.38 -7.65 -24.50
CA LYS A 47 6.39 -8.68 -24.22
C LYS A 47 5.96 -10.07 -24.68
N ASN A 48 4.75 -10.48 -24.33
CA ASN A 48 4.20 -11.78 -24.69
C ASN A 48 3.86 -11.92 -26.18
N VAL A 49 3.65 -10.81 -26.88
CA VAL A 49 3.42 -10.79 -28.34
C VAL A 49 4.74 -11.07 -29.07
N PHE A 50 5.85 -10.45 -28.63
CA PHE A 50 7.18 -10.67 -29.18
C PHE A 50 7.65 -12.11 -28.99
N THR A 51 7.41 -12.71 -27.84
CA THR A 51 7.78 -14.10 -27.53
C THR A 51 6.81 -15.12 -28.16
N GLY A 52 5.71 -14.67 -28.76
CA GLY A 52 4.69 -15.54 -29.35
C GLY A 52 3.72 -16.18 -28.34
N LEU A 53 3.82 -15.84 -27.07
CA LEU A 53 2.92 -16.32 -26.01
C LEU A 53 1.53 -15.68 -26.07
N GLU A 54 1.40 -14.52 -26.73
CA GLU A 54 0.14 -13.81 -26.92
C GLU A 54 -0.03 -13.46 -28.40
N LYS A 55 -1.26 -13.57 -28.91
CA LYS A 55 -1.61 -13.12 -30.27
C LYS A 55 -2.54 -11.93 -30.18
N ARG A 56 -2.30 -10.93 -31.02
CA ARG A 56 -3.15 -9.75 -31.17
C ARG A 56 -3.81 -9.79 -32.55
N PRO A 57 -4.97 -9.15 -32.74
CA PRO A 57 -5.65 -9.08 -34.05
C PRO A 57 -4.92 -8.19 -35.07
N TYR A 58 -3.79 -7.62 -34.71
CA TYR A 58 -2.95 -6.74 -35.53
C TYR A 58 -1.48 -7.19 -35.47
N SER A 59 -0.74 -6.95 -36.54
CA SER A 59 0.70 -7.21 -36.64
C SER A 59 1.57 -5.96 -36.44
N ARG A 60 0.96 -4.77 -36.38
CA ARG A 60 1.64 -3.50 -36.20
C ARG A 60 0.89 -2.69 -35.13
N ALA A 61 1.61 -2.02 -34.26
CA ALA A 61 1.03 -1.16 -33.23
C ALA A 61 1.80 0.15 -33.09
N VAL A 62 1.12 1.17 -32.58
CA VAL A 62 1.72 2.44 -32.15
C VAL A 62 1.11 2.87 -30.83
N THR A 63 1.93 3.38 -29.93
CA THR A 63 1.48 3.85 -28.61
C THR A 63 2.30 5.04 -28.11
N ALA A 64 1.68 5.85 -27.25
CA ALA A 64 2.36 6.78 -26.34
C ALA A 64 2.29 6.16 -24.94
N GLN A 65 3.33 5.45 -24.54
CA GLN A 65 3.36 4.69 -23.29
C GLN A 65 3.87 5.54 -22.13
N LYS A 66 3.12 5.58 -21.05
CA LYS A 66 3.57 6.10 -19.76
C LYS A 66 4.67 5.20 -19.20
N CYS A 67 5.79 5.82 -18.79
CA CYS A 67 6.94 5.10 -18.24
C CYS A 67 7.39 5.73 -16.92
N VAL A 68 7.85 4.89 -15.99
CA VAL A 68 8.47 5.32 -14.73
C VAL A 68 9.82 4.63 -14.54
N ARG A 69 10.87 5.43 -14.28
CA ARG A 69 12.23 4.99 -13.96
C ARG A 69 12.67 5.57 -12.62
N ALA A 70 12.28 4.91 -11.53
CA ALA A 70 12.53 5.35 -10.16
C ALA A 70 13.01 4.24 -9.23
N GLY A 71 13.62 3.19 -9.78
CA GLY A 71 14.16 2.07 -9.01
C GLY A 71 14.61 0.91 -9.89
N GLY A 72 15.35 -0.03 -9.33
CA GLY A 72 15.92 -1.17 -10.05
C GLY A 72 17.09 -0.79 -10.96
N LYS A 73 17.21 -1.47 -12.10
CA LYS A 73 18.30 -1.27 -13.07
C LYS A 73 18.26 0.11 -13.75
N HIS A 74 17.06 0.69 -13.89
CA HIS A 74 16.85 2.02 -14.47
C HIS A 74 16.35 2.96 -13.36
N ASN A 75 17.24 3.78 -12.82
CA ASN A 75 16.93 4.73 -11.74
C ASN A 75 17.45 6.12 -12.10
N ASP A 76 16.57 6.99 -12.56
CA ASP A 76 16.88 8.37 -12.94
C ASP A 76 16.64 9.37 -11.79
N LEU A 77 16.12 8.91 -10.65
CA LEU A 77 15.63 9.76 -9.56
C LEU A 77 16.63 10.80 -9.08
N ASP A 78 17.91 10.42 -8.96
CA ASP A 78 18.95 11.29 -8.40
C ASP A 78 19.38 12.38 -9.38
N ASN A 79 19.19 12.18 -10.70
CA ASN A 79 19.51 13.11 -11.77
C ASN A 79 18.40 14.13 -12.05
N VAL A 80 17.16 13.82 -11.62
CA VAL A 80 15.99 14.66 -11.86
C VAL A 80 16.15 16.03 -11.21
N GLY A 81 15.95 17.09 -12.00
CA GLY A 81 16.08 18.49 -11.62
C GLY A 81 17.48 19.06 -11.84
N TYR A 82 18.53 18.24 -11.87
CA TYR A 82 19.93 18.67 -12.02
C TYR A 82 20.47 18.52 -13.43
N THR A 83 19.86 17.66 -14.24
CA THR A 83 20.18 17.51 -15.67
C THR A 83 19.03 18.05 -16.52
N ALA A 84 19.29 18.27 -17.81
CA ALA A 84 18.29 18.81 -18.74
C ALA A 84 17.32 17.73 -19.27
N ARG A 85 17.63 16.43 -19.13
CA ARG A 85 16.99 15.34 -19.88
C ARG A 85 16.45 14.16 -19.09
N HIS A 86 16.69 14.08 -17.77
CA HIS A 86 16.25 12.96 -16.95
C HIS A 86 14.93 13.25 -16.22
N HIS A 87 14.04 12.28 -16.25
CA HIS A 87 12.72 12.33 -15.64
C HIS A 87 12.40 11.05 -14.89
N THR A 88 11.66 11.16 -13.79
CA THR A 88 11.09 10.00 -13.09
C THR A 88 9.95 9.38 -13.90
N PHE A 89 9.07 10.23 -14.41
CA PHE A 89 7.98 9.91 -15.32
C PHE A 89 8.23 10.55 -16.67
N PHE A 90 8.06 9.79 -17.75
CA PHE A 90 8.14 10.30 -19.11
C PHE A 90 7.23 9.51 -20.05
N GLU A 91 6.96 10.05 -21.22
CA GLU A 91 6.21 9.40 -22.25
C GLU A 91 7.12 8.83 -23.33
N MET A 92 6.98 7.54 -23.61
CA MET A 92 7.69 6.87 -24.69
C MET A 92 6.77 6.64 -25.88
N LEU A 93 7.01 7.33 -26.97
CA LEU A 93 6.36 7.11 -28.25
C LEU A 93 7.01 5.90 -28.91
N GLY A 94 6.22 4.89 -29.25
CA GLY A 94 6.76 3.65 -29.83
C GLY A 94 5.90 3.12 -30.96
N ASN A 95 6.54 2.66 -32.03
CA ASN A 95 5.92 1.83 -33.04
C ASN A 95 6.52 0.42 -33.05
N PHE A 96 5.68 -0.56 -33.33
CA PHE A 96 5.97 -1.97 -33.16
C PHE A 96 5.57 -2.75 -34.42
N SER A 97 6.40 -3.73 -34.76
CA SER A 97 6.09 -4.75 -35.77
C SER A 97 6.30 -6.13 -35.17
N PHE A 98 5.27 -6.93 -35.16
CA PHE A 98 5.28 -8.29 -34.63
C PHE A 98 5.50 -9.31 -35.77
N GLY A 99 6.72 -9.24 -36.37
CA GLY A 99 7.11 -10.11 -37.51
C GLY A 99 6.44 -9.78 -38.85
N ASP A 100 5.95 -8.53 -39.00
CA ASP A 100 5.37 -8.06 -40.28
C ASP A 100 6.43 -7.37 -41.15
N TYR A 101 7.10 -6.34 -40.63
CA TYR A 101 8.24 -5.70 -41.26
C TYR A 101 9.45 -5.66 -40.31
N PHE A 102 10.63 -5.42 -40.89
CA PHE A 102 11.88 -5.39 -40.13
C PHE A 102 12.69 -4.11 -40.44
N LYS A 103 14.02 -4.15 -40.31
CA LYS A 103 14.95 -3.00 -40.33
C LYS A 103 14.68 -1.96 -41.42
N GLU A 104 14.53 -2.38 -42.68
CA GLU A 104 14.41 -1.49 -43.84
C GLU A 104 13.19 -0.58 -43.70
N ARG A 105 12.03 -1.15 -43.42
CA ARG A 105 10.79 -0.38 -43.27
C ARG A 105 10.77 0.44 -41.99
N ALA A 106 11.37 -0.07 -40.90
CA ALA A 106 11.49 0.68 -39.64
C ALA A 106 12.33 1.96 -39.83
N ILE A 107 13.48 1.85 -40.49
CA ILE A 107 14.37 2.97 -40.77
C ILE A 107 13.69 3.97 -41.73
N GLU A 108 13.00 3.48 -42.77
CA GLU A 108 12.27 4.34 -43.71
C GLU A 108 11.19 5.18 -43.01
N LEU A 109 10.38 4.54 -42.17
CA LEU A 109 9.33 5.21 -41.41
C LEU A 109 9.94 6.25 -40.45
N ALA A 110 10.97 5.85 -39.70
CA ALA A 110 11.62 6.73 -38.73
C ALA A 110 12.23 7.95 -39.42
N TRP A 111 12.99 7.74 -40.51
CA TRP A 111 13.62 8.83 -41.25
C TRP A 111 12.59 9.76 -41.89
N THR A 112 11.48 9.20 -42.39
CA THR A 112 10.38 9.98 -42.98
C THR A 112 9.74 10.88 -41.92
N LEU A 113 9.40 10.32 -40.76
CA LEU A 113 8.76 11.08 -39.67
C LEU A 113 9.63 12.24 -39.22
N VAL A 114 10.90 11.97 -38.89
CA VAL A 114 11.79 13.02 -38.33
C VAL A 114 12.15 14.09 -39.35
N THR A 115 12.30 13.74 -40.63
CA THR A 115 12.77 14.70 -41.67
C THR A 115 11.67 15.35 -42.48
N LYS A 116 10.47 14.73 -42.61
CA LYS A 116 9.37 15.30 -43.38
C LYS A 116 8.24 15.81 -42.50
N ASP A 117 7.72 14.99 -41.60
CA ASP A 117 6.60 15.39 -40.74
C ASP A 117 7.04 16.31 -39.59
N PHE A 118 8.13 15.99 -38.90
CA PHE A 118 8.74 16.87 -37.89
C PHE A 118 9.72 17.90 -38.49
N ALA A 119 10.07 17.77 -39.75
CA ALA A 119 10.88 18.70 -40.51
C ALA A 119 12.25 19.04 -39.87
N LEU A 120 12.86 18.07 -39.16
CA LEU A 120 14.18 18.28 -38.58
C LEU A 120 15.26 18.41 -39.67
N PRO A 121 16.22 19.36 -39.52
CA PRO A 121 17.30 19.54 -40.48
C PRO A 121 18.22 18.31 -40.54
N LYS A 122 18.41 17.76 -41.75
CA LYS A 122 19.20 16.52 -41.95
C LYS A 122 20.67 16.69 -41.55
N ASP A 123 21.22 17.89 -41.64
CA ASP A 123 22.57 18.24 -41.23
C ASP A 123 22.76 18.21 -39.72
N ARG A 124 21.68 18.29 -38.93
CA ARG A 124 21.65 18.16 -37.48
C ARG A 124 21.48 16.71 -36.99
N LEU A 125 21.21 15.78 -37.90
CA LEU A 125 20.96 14.39 -37.53
C LEU A 125 22.20 13.53 -37.74
N LEU A 126 22.43 12.61 -36.81
CA LEU A 126 23.35 11.50 -36.95
C LEU A 126 22.70 10.23 -36.36
N VAL A 127 23.22 9.07 -36.73
CA VAL A 127 22.68 7.81 -36.29
C VAL A 127 23.79 6.90 -35.77
N THR A 128 23.42 6.04 -34.80
CA THR A 128 24.29 4.96 -34.36
C THR A 128 23.76 3.61 -34.85
N VAL A 129 24.64 2.66 -34.98
CA VAL A 129 24.31 1.26 -35.24
C VAL A 129 25.17 0.37 -34.38
N TYR A 130 24.64 -0.83 -34.01
CA TYR A 130 25.47 -1.81 -33.32
C TYR A 130 26.70 -2.18 -34.15
N VAL A 131 27.84 -2.39 -33.52
CA VAL A 131 29.14 -2.56 -34.17
C VAL A 131 29.14 -3.61 -35.29
N ASP A 132 28.43 -4.71 -35.12
CA ASP A 132 28.35 -5.82 -36.06
C ASP A 132 27.09 -5.77 -36.95
N ASP A 133 26.26 -4.71 -36.88
CA ASP A 133 25.03 -4.62 -37.69
C ASP A 133 25.30 -3.92 -39.05
N ASP A 134 25.96 -4.61 -39.94
CA ASP A 134 26.23 -4.14 -41.30
C ASP A 134 24.97 -3.85 -42.13
N ASP A 135 23.90 -4.57 -41.87
CA ASP A 135 22.63 -4.37 -42.56
C ASP A 135 22.02 -3.04 -42.22
N ALA A 136 21.93 -2.69 -40.92
CA ALA A 136 21.45 -1.39 -40.52
C ALA A 136 22.33 -0.26 -41.07
N PHE A 137 23.66 -0.43 -41.06
CA PHE A 137 24.57 0.57 -41.63
C PHE A 137 24.29 0.84 -43.11
N LYS A 138 24.16 -0.23 -43.93
CA LYS A 138 23.84 -0.12 -45.38
C LYS A 138 22.47 0.50 -45.61
N LEU A 139 21.49 0.11 -44.80
CA LEU A 139 20.14 0.63 -44.89
C LEU A 139 20.07 2.13 -44.59
N TRP A 140 20.76 2.62 -43.55
CA TRP A 140 20.85 4.05 -43.29
C TRP A 140 21.50 4.84 -44.41
N LYS A 141 22.57 4.30 -44.98
CA LYS A 141 23.23 4.89 -46.15
C LYS A 141 22.29 4.97 -47.36
N LYS A 142 21.55 3.90 -47.63
CA LYS A 142 20.58 3.79 -48.76
C LYS A 142 19.38 4.74 -48.57
N ILE A 143 18.76 4.71 -47.40
CA ILE A 143 17.48 5.37 -47.15
C ILE A 143 17.66 6.85 -46.80
N ALA A 144 18.56 7.12 -45.86
CA ALA A 144 18.79 8.48 -45.37
C ALA A 144 19.75 9.29 -46.20
N GLY A 145 20.62 8.63 -47.03
CA GLY A 145 21.67 9.28 -47.80
C GLY A 145 22.78 9.90 -46.91
N LEU A 146 22.93 9.41 -45.69
CA LEU A 146 23.93 9.91 -44.73
C LEU A 146 25.33 9.49 -45.15
N PRO A 147 26.34 10.36 -45.00
CA PRO A 147 27.75 10.00 -45.15
C PRO A 147 28.18 9.06 -44.02
N ASP A 148 29.21 8.25 -44.25
CA ASP A 148 29.73 7.30 -43.25
C ASP A 148 30.14 7.96 -41.93
N SER A 149 30.55 9.22 -41.95
CA SER A 149 30.88 9.98 -40.74
C SER A 149 29.69 10.33 -39.85
N LYS A 150 28.48 10.14 -40.34
CA LYS A 150 27.23 10.36 -39.58
C LYS A 150 26.51 9.04 -39.22
N ILE A 151 27.10 7.90 -39.50
CA ILE A 151 26.61 6.57 -39.11
C ILE A 151 27.67 5.93 -38.22
N LEU A 152 27.53 6.10 -36.93
CA LEU A 152 28.52 5.68 -35.94
C LEU A 152 28.29 4.25 -35.49
N ARG A 153 29.35 3.45 -35.44
CA ARG A 153 29.32 2.08 -34.93
C ARG A 153 29.65 2.06 -33.44
N ILE A 154 28.72 1.59 -32.63
CA ILE A 154 28.85 1.55 -31.17
C ILE A 154 28.83 0.10 -30.71
N ALA A 155 29.82 -0.28 -29.89
CA ALA A 155 29.91 -1.58 -29.27
C ALA A 155 29.29 -1.58 -27.86
N GLY A 156 28.97 -2.77 -27.34
CA GLY A 156 28.52 -2.92 -25.97
C GLY A 156 27.00 -2.76 -25.80
N SER A 157 26.58 -2.39 -24.60
CA SER A 157 25.17 -2.30 -24.21
C SER A 157 24.46 -1.09 -24.79
N ASP A 158 25.18 -0.07 -25.25
CA ASP A 158 24.59 1.19 -25.68
C ASP A 158 23.77 1.02 -26.98
N ASN A 159 24.24 0.19 -27.90
CA ASN A 159 23.48 -0.17 -29.10
C ASN A 159 23.03 -1.64 -29.14
N PHE A 160 22.91 -2.29 -27.97
CA PHE A 160 22.26 -3.60 -27.84
C PHE A 160 21.27 -3.55 -26.66
N TRP A 161 20.01 -3.42 -26.99
CA TRP A 161 18.97 -3.28 -26.00
C TRP A 161 18.50 -4.63 -25.44
N ALA A 162 18.28 -4.70 -24.13
CA ALA A 162 17.69 -5.83 -23.45
C ALA A 162 16.70 -5.33 -22.39
N MET A 163 15.54 -5.97 -22.30
CA MET A 163 14.48 -5.61 -21.36
C MET A 163 14.92 -5.71 -19.88
N GLY A 164 15.71 -6.73 -19.57
CA GLY A 164 16.22 -7.02 -18.24
C GLY A 164 17.18 -8.19 -18.29
N ASP A 165 17.22 -8.96 -17.21
CA ASP A 165 18.04 -10.19 -17.15
C ASP A 165 17.45 -11.31 -18.01
N THR A 166 16.14 -11.23 -18.30
CA THR A 166 15.40 -12.11 -19.19
C THR A 166 14.43 -11.33 -20.06
N GLY A 167 14.08 -11.88 -21.25
CA GLY A 167 13.09 -11.30 -22.16
C GLY A 167 13.66 -10.92 -23.53
N PRO A 168 12.84 -10.30 -24.39
CA PRO A 168 13.24 -9.92 -25.74
C PRO A 168 14.42 -8.96 -25.74
N CYS A 169 15.32 -9.12 -26.70
CA CYS A 169 16.51 -8.29 -26.87
C CYS A 169 16.99 -8.28 -28.34
N GLY A 170 17.82 -7.31 -28.67
CA GLY A 170 18.43 -7.22 -30.00
C GLY A 170 19.31 -5.99 -30.18
N PRO A 171 20.07 -5.95 -31.29
CA PRO A 171 20.83 -4.76 -31.66
C PRO A 171 19.87 -3.61 -31.93
N CYS A 172 20.31 -2.38 -31.66
CA CYS A 172 19.52 -1.20 -31.92
C CYS A 172 20.30 -0.14 -32.71
N SER A 173 19.54 0.79 -33.22
CA SER A 173 20.04 1.94 -33.95
C SER A 173 19.35 3.20 -33.44
N GLU A 174 20.10 4.20 -33.06
CA GLU A 174 19.59 5.40 -32.44
C GLU A 174 19.74 6.61 -33.37
N ILE A 175 18.77 7.52 -33.32
CA ILE A 175 18.81 8.79 -34.02
C ILE A 175 19.14 9.87 -32.99
N PHE A 176 20.20 10.64 -33.25
CA PHE A 176 20.65 11.75 -32.42
C PHE A 176 20.41 13.08 -33.10
N TYR A 177 20.11 14.10 -32.31
CA TYR A 177 20.04 15.48 -32.75
C TYR A 177 21.19 16.30 -32.19
N ASP A 178 21.93 17.02 -33.07
CA ASP A 178 23.00 17.95 -32.71
C ASP A 178 22.43 19.33 -32.44
N HIS A 179 22.42 19.77 -31.19
CA HIS A 179 22.01 21.13 -30.81
C HIS A 179 23.04 22.23 -31.22
N GLY A 180 24.20 21.82 -31.72
CA GLY A 180 25.26 22.71 -32.17
C GLY A 180 26.32 23.03 -31.15
N ASP A 181 27.36 23.67 -31.62
CA ASP A 181 28.62 23.87 -30.90
C ASP A 181 28.54 24.79 -29.69
N LYS A 182 27.44 25.51 -29.49
CA LYS A 182 27.22 26.34 -28.30
C LYS A 182 26.82 25.50 -27.07
N ILE A 183 26.41 24.24 -27.27
CA ILE A 183 26.07 23.34 -26.19
C ILE A 183 27.26 22.38 -25.97
N PRO A 184 27.69 22.17 -24.73
CA PRO A 184 28.81 21.27 -24.45
C PRO A 184 28.40 19.80 -24.67
N GLY A 185 29.33 19.01 -25.23
CA GLY A 185 29.17 17.58 -25.47
C GLY A 185 29.75 17.13 -26.80
N GLY A 186 30.04 15.84 -26.89
CA GLY A 186 30.57 15.17 -28.07
C GLY A 186 29.58 14.17 -28.68
N PRO A 187 29.86 13.66 -29.89
CA PRO A 187 29.03 12.65 -30.52
C PRO A 187 29.04 11.33 -29.71
N PRO A 188 28.01 10.45 -29.89
CA PRO A 188 27.96 9.15 -29.26
C PRO A 188 29.27 8.36 -29.39
N GLY A 189 29.72 7.74 -28.30
CA GLY A 189 30.98 7.00 -28.24
C GLY A 189 32.23 7.84 -28.04
N SER A 190 32.14 9.17 -27.99
CA SER A 190 33.23 10.06 -27.59
C SER A 190 33.40 10.20 -26.08
N ALA A 191 34.54 10.73 -25.62
CA ALA A 191 34.77 10.96 -24.19
C ALA A 191 33.76 11.93 -23.55
N ASP A 192 33.20 12.86 -24.34
CA ASP A 192 32.26 13.89 -23.90
C ASP A 192 30.80 13.57 -24.32
N SER A 193 30.49 12.31 -24.62
CA SER A 193 29.14 11.87 -25.05
C SER A 193 28.01 12.12 -24.04
N GLU A 194 28.37 12.28 -22.76
CA GLU A 194 27.42 12.58 -21.69
C GLU A 194 26.91 14.04 -21.67
N GLY A 195 27.46 14.90 -22.54
CA GLY A 195 27.00 16.28 -22.68
C GLY A 195 25.61 16.41 -23.31
N ASP A 196 25.07 17.64 -23.29
CA ASP A 196 23.70 17.92 -23.77
C ASP A 196 23.65 18.34 -25.25
N ARG A 197 24.79 18.32 -26.00
CA ARG A 197 24.84 18.69 -27.41
C ARG A 197 24.18 17.66 -28.32
N PHE A 198 24.58 16.39 -28.19
CA PHE A 198 24.05 15.29 -29.00
C PHE A 198 23.05 14.51 -28.17
N ILE A 199 21.78 14.67 -28.46
CA ILE A 199 20.70 14.04 -27.71
C ILE A 199 20.09 12.94 -28.54
N GLU A 200 20.06 11.72 -27.99
CA GLU A 200 19.26 10.61 -28.52
C GLU A 200 17.78 11.01 -28.48
N ILE A 201 17.17 11.08 -29.67
CA ILE A 201 15.75 11.41 -29.81
C ILE A 201 14.90 10.18 -30.08
N TRP A 202 15.49 9.10 -30.64
CA TRP A 202 14.76 7.89 -30.99
C TRP A 202 15.67 6.68 -31.02
N ASN A 203 15.25 5.58 -30.35
CA ASN A 203 15.91 4.30 -30.41
C ASN A 203 15.06 3.30 -31.21
N LEU A 204 15.64 2.68 -32.27
CA LEU A 204 15.03 1.62 -33.09
C LEU A 204 15.64 0.29 -32.70
N VAL A 205 14.89 -0.55 -31.99
CA VAL A 205 15.37 -1.87 -31.54
C VAL A 205 14.94 -2.95 -32.52
N PHE A 206 15.91 -3.70 -33.02
CA PHE A 206 15.72 -4.82 -33.92
C PHE A 206 15.65 -6.12 -33.12
N MET A 207 14.45 -6.43 -32.58
CA MET A 207 14.21 -7.56 -31.72
C MET A 207 14.41 -8.87 -32.47
N GLN A 208 15.46 -9.60 -32.15
CA GLN A 208 15.84 -10.86 -32.82
C GLN A 208 15.91 -12.02 -31.83
N TYR A 209 16.19 -11.73 -30.55
CA TYR A 209 16.51 -12.74 -29.56
C TYR A 209 15.63 -12.59 -28.32
N GLU A 210 15.50 -13.72 -27.59
CA GLU A 210 15.02 -13.77 -26.22
C GLU A 210 16.17 -14.21 -25.32
N GLN A 211 16.47 -13.46 -24.29
CA GLN A 211 17.41 -13.81 -23.26
C GLN A 211 16.69 -14.60 -22.17
N LEU A 212 17.15 -15.81 -21.89
CA LEU A 212 16.63 -16.71 -20.87
C LEU A 212 17.47 -16.60 -19.59
N GLU A 213 16.98 -17.21 -18.50
CA GLU A 213 17.76 -17.32 -17.26
C GLU A 213 19.15 -17.94 -17.52
N GLY A 214 20.17 -17.41 -16.83
CA GLY A 214 21.56 -17.84 -17.05
C GLY A 214 22.24 -17.21 -18.27
N GLY A 215 21.61 -16.20 -18.93
CA GLY A 215 22.22 -15.43 -20.02
C GLY A 215 22.20 -16.13 -21.39
N LYS A 216 21.53 -17.27 -21.50
CA LYS A 216 21.35 -17.97 -22.78
C LYS A 216 20.40 -17.19 -23.68
N ARG A 217 20.78 -17.00 -24.95
CA ARG A 217 19.94 -16.36 -25.98
C ARG A 217 19.39 -17.37 -26.95
N VAL A 218 18.12 -17.23 -27.28
CA VAL A 218 17.42 -17.99 -28.34
C VAL A 218 16.81 -17.01 -29.33
N ASN A 219 16.58 -17.43 -30.58
CA ASN A 219 15.91 -16.57 -31.55
C ASN A 219 14.44 -16.41 -31.17
N LEU A 220 13.91 -15.20 -31.36
CA LEU A 220 12.46 -14.97 -31.32
C LEU A 220 11.78 -15.77 -32.47
N PRO A 221 10.49 -16.11 -32.35
CA PRO A 221 9.72 -16.78 -33.40
C PRO A 221 9.76 -16.04 -34.73
N ARG A 222 9.77 -14.71 -34.68
CA ARG A 222 9.91 -13.82 -35.82
C ARG A 222 10.72 -12.59 -35.43
N PRO A 223 11.66 -12.11 -36.30
CA PRO A 223 12.29 -10.81 -36.11
C PRO A 223 11.23 -9.71 -36.06
N SER A 224 11.33 -8.85 -35.09
CA SER A 224 10.31 -7.87 -34.76
C SER A 224 10.93 -6.49 -34.53
N ILE A 225 10.11 -5.45 -34.56
CA ILE A 225 10.53 -4.07 -34.31
C ILE A 225 9.89 -3.56 -33.02
N ASP A 226 10.73 -2.98 -32.19
CA ASP A 226 10.36 -2.13 -31.06
C ASP A 226 11.06 -0.79 -31.20
N THR A 227 10.38 0.30 -30.95
CA THR A 227 11.02 1.62 -30.96
C THR A 227 10.60 2.45 -29.75
N GLY A 228 11.50 3.35 -29.32
CA GLY A 228 11.26 4.25 -28.22
C GLY A 228 11.78 5.65 -28.49
N MET A 229 10.87 6.62 -28.67
CA MET A 229 11.14 8.05 -28.78
C MET A 229 10.68 8.75 -27.50
N GLY A 230 11.55 9.44 -26.78
CA GLY A 230 11.18 10.28 -25.65
C GLY A 230 10.36 11.48 -26.10
N LEU A 231 9.08 11.56 -25.70
CA LEU A 231 8.21 12.67 -26.11
C LEU A 231 8.75 14.01 -25.62
N GLU A 232 9.23 14.07 -24.38
CA GLU A 232 9.80 15.29 -23.79
C GLU A 232 11.07 15.74 -24.51
N ARG A 233 11.93 14.80 -24.92
CA ARG A 233 13.14 15.10 -25.71
C ARG A 233 12.78 15.63 -27.10
N MET A 234 11.83 14.96 -27.77
CA MET A 234 11.37 15.40 -29.09
C MET A 234 10.69 16.76 -29.01
N ALA A 235 9.89 17.00 -27.97
CA ALA A 235 9.27 18.30 -27.73
C ALA A 235 10.30 19.39 -27.51
N ALA A 236 11.37 19.14 -26.75
CA ALA A 236 12.45 20.09 -26.58
C ALA A 236 13.12 20.48 -27.91
N VAL A 237 13.45 19.50 -28.75
CA VAL A 237 14.01 19.75 -30.08
C VAL A 237 13.06 20.56 -30.94
N LEU A 238 11.78 20.20 -31.02
CA LEU A 238 10.78 20.87 -31.86
C LEU A 238 10.39 22.27 -31.37
N GLN A 239 10.53 22.52 -30.06
CA GLN A 239 10.32 23.84 -29.45
C GLN A 239 11.61 24.68 -29.42
N GLY A 240 12.71 24.17 -29.97
CA GLY A 240 13.98 24.91 -30.15
C GLY A 240 14.80 25.06 -28.86
N THR A 241 14.66 24.13 -27.92
CA THR A 241 15.45 24.06 -26.71
C THR A 241 16.16 22.71 -26.58
N TYR A 242 17.22 22.66 -25.75
CA TYR A 242 17.89 21.42 -25.37
C TYR A 242 17.46 20.92 -23.99
N ASP A 243 16.67 21.72 -23.26
CA ASP A 243 16.26 21.48 -21.89
C ASP A 243 14.81 21.02 -21.86
N ASN A 244 14.55 19.76 -21.50
CA ASN A 244 13.20 19.20 -21.41
C ASN A 244 12.29 19.99 -20.46
N TYR A 245 12.87 20.62 -19.42
CA TYR A 245 12.10 21.46 -18.49
C TYR A 245 11.67 22.81 -19.08
N ALA A 246 12.19 23.16 -20.26
CA ALA A 246 11.81 24.40 -20.98
C ALA A 246 10.63 24.19 -21.94
N ILE A 247 10.13 22.95 -22.11
CA ILE A 247 8.94 22.69 -22.95
C ILE A 247 7.66 23.21 -22.30
N ASP A 248 6.64 23.44 -23.12
CA ASP A 248 5.34 24.00 -22.73
C ASP A 248 4.73 23.34 -21.49
N LEU A 249 4.67 22.01 -21.47
CA LEU A 249 4.13 21.20 -20.36
C LEU A 249 4.85 21.50 -19.03
N PHE A 250 6.19 21.42 -19.01
CA PHE A 250 6.95 21.69 -17.79
C PHE A 250 6.88 23.15 -17.39
N GLN A 251 6.90 24.06 -18.36
CA GLN A 251 6.79 25.49 -18.10
C GLN A 251 5.44 25.88 -17.48
N ALA A 252 4.35 25.20 -17.84
CA ALA A 252 3.05 25.39 -17.18
C ALA A 252 3.10 25.04 -15.70
N LEU A 253 3.69 23.87 -15.36
CA LEU A 253 3.85 23.42 -13.98
C LEU A 253 4.82 24.29 -13.19
N ILE A 254 5.99 24.62 -13.76
CA ILE A 254 7.02 25.44 -13.12
C ILE A 254 6.50 26.84 -12.80
N ARG A 255 5.72 27.47 -13.71
CA ARG A 255 5.08 28.75 -13.45
C ARG A 255 4.08 28.67 -12.30
N ALA A 256 3.25 27.65 -12.25
CA ALA A 256 2.31 27.44 -11.16
C ALA A 256 3.02 27.27 -9.81
N ILE A 257 4.15 26.55 -9.78
CA ILE A 257 4.98 26.42 -8.58
C ILE A 257 5.53 27.78 -8.17
N ALA A 258 6.07 28.56 -9.12
CA ALA A 258 6.62 29.88 -8.85
C ALA A 258 5.54 30.85 -8.33
N GLU A 259 4.33 30.82 -8.90
CA GLU A 259 3.19 31.63 -8.45
C GLU A 259 2.79 31.28 -7.00
N LEU A 260 2.76 30.00 -6.64
CA LEU A 260 2.37 29.55 -5.31
C LEU A 260 3.45 29.78 -4.25
N THR A 261 4.71 29.78 -4.63
CA THR A 261 5.84 29.94 -3.69
C THR A 261 6.43 31.35 -3.66
N GLY A 262 6.18 32.15 -4.70
CA GLY A 262 6.79 33.47 -4.86
C GLY A 262 8.29 33.45 -5.19
N VAL A 263 8.85 32.28 -5.57
CA VAL A 263 10.29 32.09 -5.85
C VAL A 263 10.53 32.06 -7.36
N ASP A 264 11.57 32.81 -7.81
CA ASP A 264 11.97 32.85 -9.22
C ASP A 264 12.42 31.45 -9.70
N PRO A 265 11.74 30.87 -10.72
CA PRO A 265 12.07 29.54 -11.24
C PRO A 265 13.41 29.50 -12.01
N ASN A 266 13.97 30.65 -12.37
CA ASN A 266 15.28 30.76 -13.02
C ASN A 266 16.42 31.12 -12.04
N GLY A 267 16.10 31.32 -10.78
CA GLY A 267 17.00 31.64 -9.70
C GLY A 267 17.82 30.43 -9.19
N PRO A 268 18.55 30.61 -8.10
CA PRO A 268 19.40 29.56 -7.50
C PRO A 268 18.67 28.25 -7.17
N GLN A 269 17.36 28.32 -6.98
CA GLN A 269 16.51 27.16 -6.64
C GLN A 269 15.79 26.56 -7.85
N LYS A 270 16.27 26.80 -9.06
CA LYS A 270 15.74 26.24 -10.31
C LYS A 270 15.54 24.72 -10.24
N ALA A 271 16.48 24.00 -9.64
CA ALA A 271 16.38 22.55 -9.48
C ALA A 271 15.15 22.12 -8.67
N SER A 272 14.77 22.88 -7.64
CA SER A 272 13.60 22.57 -6.81
C SER A 272 12.30 22.66 -7.60
N HIS A 273 12.14 23.66 -8.45
CA HIS A 273 10.96 23.78 -9.33
C HIS A 273 10.85 22.59 -10.29
N ARG A 274 11.97 22.15 -10.87
CA ARG A 274 12.04 21.02 -11.79
C ARG A 274 11.68 19.69 -11.10
N VAL A 275 12.24 19.44 -9.91
CA VAL A 275 11.95 18.26 -9.12
C VAL A 275 10.47 18.19 -8.75
N ILE A 276 9.88 19.30 -8.29
CA ILE A 276 8.46 19.33 -7.94
C ILE A 276 7.59 19.04 -9.18
N ALA A 277 7.88 19.66 -10.32
CA ALA A 277 7.12 19.47 -11.55
C ALA A 277 7.19 18.01 -12.06
N ASP A 278 8.38 17.42 -12.09
CA ASP A 278 8.59 16.03 -12.49
C ASP A 278 7.89 15.05 -11.53
N HIS A 279 8.11 15.21 -10.24
CA HIS A 279 7.60 14.30 -9.23
C HIS A 279 6.09 14.43 -9.01
N LEU A 280 5.50 15.57 -9.32
CA LEU A 280 4.04 15.72 -9.39
C LEU A 280 3.46 14.81 -10.47
N ARG A 281 4.04 14.82 -11.69
CA ARG A 281 3.64 13.94 -12.78
C ARG A 281 3.75 12.47 -12.36
N ALA A 282 4.93 12.06 -11.90
CA ALA A 282 5.17 10.69 -11.46
C ALA A 282 4.19 10.24 -10.37
N SER A 283 4.00 11.05 -9.33
CA SER A 283 3.11 10.74 -8.22
C SER A 283 1.65 10.66 -8.66
N ALA A 284 1.19 11.61 -9.45
CA ALA A 284 -0.19 11.66 -9.92
C ALA A 284 -0.55 10.45 -10.80
N PHE A 285 0.31 10.08 -11.75
CA PHE A 285 0.08 8.90 -12.60
C PHE A 285 0.17 7.59 -11.84
N LEU A 286 1.10 7.45 -10.90
CA LEU A 286 1.18 6.25 -10.05
C LEU A 286 -0.07 6.11 -9.18
N ILE A 287 -0.58 7.20 -8.61
CA ILE A 287 -1.82 7.19 -7.81
C ILE A 287 -3.02 6.87 -8.71
N ALA A 288 -3.10 7.46 -9.91
CA ALA A 288 -4.14 7.17 -10.88
C ALA A 288 -4.15 5.69 -11.30
N ASP A 289 -2.98 5.06 -11.40
CA ASP A 289 -2.83 3.63 -11.69
C ASP A 289 -2.93 2.74 -10.43
N GLY A 290 -3.38 3.29 -9.29
CA GLY A 290 -3.77 2.56 -8.08
C GLY A 290 -2.67 2.34 -7.05
N VAL A 291 -1.46 2.89 -7.24
CA VAL A 291 -0.39 2.83 -6.24
C VAL A 291 -0.67 3.86 -5.14
N LEU A 292 -0.67 3.42 -3.89
CA LEU A 292 -0.77 4.32 -2.73
C LEU A 292 0.54 4.33 -1.94
N PRO A 293 0.88 5.46 -1.28
CA PRO A 293 2.10 5.54 -0.47
C PRO A 293 2.10 4.50 0.64
N SER A 294 3.16 3.69 0.71
CA SER A 294 3.33 2.65 1.74
C SER A 294 4.79 2.57 2.20
N ASN A 295 5.10 1.66 3.13
CA ASN A 295 6.46 1.44 3.61
C ASN A 295 7.22 0.38 2.81
N GLU A 296 6.57 -0.30 1.87
CA GLU A 296 7.12 -1.42 1.11
C GLU A 296 6.73 -1.37 -0.36
N GLY A 297 7.46 -2.08 -1.20
CA GLY A 297 7.15 -2.30 -2.60
C GLY A 297 6.99 -1.01 -3.41
N ARG A 298 6.01 -1.00 -4.32
CA ARG A 298 5.72 0.13 -5.21
C ARG A 298 5.29 1.39 -4.46
N GLY A 299 4.53 1.22 -3.37
CA GLY A 299 4.10 2.34 -2.55
C GLY A 299 5.24 3.05 -1.81
N TYR A 300 6.31 2.33 -1.46
CA TYR A 300 7.52 2.91 -0.92
C TYR A 300 8.23 3.79 -1.94
N VAL A 301 8.35 3.33 -3.19
CA VAL A 301 8.96 4.12 -4.27
C VAL A 301 8.14 5.38 -4.53
N LEU A 302 6.81 5.27 -4.63
CA LEU A 302 5.92 6.43 -4.74
C LEU A 302 6.14 7.40 -3.58
N ARG A 303 6.14 6.91 -2.35
CA ARG A 303 6.36 7.75 -1.16
C ARG A 303 7.71 8.45 -1.19
N ARG A 304 8.76 7.79 -1.67
CA ARG A 304 10.09 8.39 -1.84
C ARG A 304 10.07 9.54 -2.85
N ILE A 305 9.41 9.35 -4.00
CA ILE A 305 9.23 10.40 -5.02
C ILE A 305 8.47 11.58 -4.42
N MET A 306 7.33 11.33 -3.78
CA MET A 306 6.51 12.38 -3.15
C MET A 306 7.31 13.18 -2.12
N ARG A 307 8.00 12.50 -1.20
CA ARG A 307 8.77 13.15 -0.13
C ARG A 307 9.92 13.97 -0.65
N ARG A 308 10.57 13.53 -1.74
CA ARG A 308 11.59 14.33 -2.40
C ARG A 308 11.03 15.64 -2.93
N ALA A 309 9.88 15.61 -3.60
CA ALA A 309 9.21 16.83 -4.05
C ALA A 309 8.78 17.73 -2.88
N MET A 310 8.22 17.15 -1.82
CA MET A 310 7.79 17.88 -0.62
C MET A 310 8.95 18.58 0.09
N ARG A 311 10.13 17.95 0.14
CA ARG A 311 11.33 18.58 0.64
C ARG A 311 11.77 19.77 -0.24
N HIS A 312 11.70 19.61 -1.56
CA HIS A 312 11.98 20.72 -2.47
C HIS A 312 10.96 21.86 -2.35
N ALA A 313 9.69 21.55 -2.04
CA ALA A 313 8.69 22.56 -1.71
C ALA A 313 9.06 23.34 -0.43
N GLU A 314 9.57 22.65 0.59
CA GLU A 314 10.08 23.29 1.81
C GLU A 314 11.30 24.18 1.51
N LEU A 315 12.23 23.72 0.67
CA LEU A 315 13.39 24.52 0.24
C LEU A 315 12.97 25.78 -0.52
N LEU A 316 11.81 25.77 -1.20
CA LEU A 316 11.19 26.95 -1.81
C LEU A 316 10.44 27.83 -0.79
N GLY A 317 10.44 27.47 0.51
CA GLY A 317 9.80 28.22 1.56
C GLY A 317 8.27 28.03 1.66
N ALA A 318 7.71 26.99 1.06
CA ALA A 318 6.28 26.71 1.15
C ALA A 318 5.87 26.45 2.62
N GLN A 319 4.94 27.26 3.15
CA GLN A 319 4.47 27.18 4.53
C GLN A 319 3.37 26.13 4.71
N GLU A 320 2.67 25.77 3.65
CA GLU A 320 1.57 24.82 3.62
C GLU A 320 1.85 23.72 2.57
N PRO A 321 1.12 22.58 2.62
CA PRO A 321 1.19 21.56 1.57
C PRO A 321 0.97 22.17 0.17
N LEU A 322 1.93 21.92 -0.74
CA LEU A 322 2.00 22.56 -2.06
C LEU A 322 1.51 21.62 -3.17
N MET A 323 1.92 20.34 -3.12
CA MET A 323 1.76 19.40 -4.23
C MET A 323 0.33 19.26 -4.71
N TRP A 324 -0.63 19.15 -3.80
CA TRP A 324 -2.04 19.00 -4.13
C TRP A 324 -2.65 20.21 -4.85
N LYS A 325 -2.12 21.42 -4.60
CA LYS A 325 -2.58 22.65 -5.27
C LYS A 325 -2.19 22.71 -6.76
N LEU A 326 -1.23 21.89 -7.16
CA LEU A 326 -0.72 21.80 -8.53
C LEU A 326 -1.49 20.75 -9.37
N VAL A 327 -2.26 19.86 -8.75
CA VAL A 327 -3.01 18.80 -9.46
C VAL A 327 -3.91 19.34 -10.56
N PRO A 328 -4.71 20.41 -10.34
CA PRO A 328 -5.56 20.96 -11.42
C PRO A 328 -4.79 21.46 -12.65
N VAL A 329 -3.55 21.95 -12.45
CA VAL A 329 -2.69 22.35 -13.55
C VAL A 329 -2.25 21.14 -14.36
N LEU A 330 -1.82 20.07 -13.67
CA LEU A 330 -1.42 18.83 -14.32
C LEU A 330 -2.58 18.19 -15.09
N THR A 331 -3.75 18.10 -14.48
CA THR A 331 -4.95 17.52 -15.14
C THR A 331 -5.39 18.32 -16.35
N ARG A 332 -5.25 19.63 -16.33
CA ARG A 332 -5.49 20.48 -17.50
C ARG A 332 -4.52 20.20 -18.65
N GLU A 333 -3.23 20.06 -18.37
CA GLU A 333 -2.19 19.87 -19.40
C GLU A 333 -2.18 18.45 -19.98
N MET A 334 -2.46 17.41 -19.16
CA MET A 334 -2.30 16.01 -19.54
C MET A 334 -3.62 15.20 -19.53
N GLY A 335 -4.69 15.69 -18.90
CA GLY A 335 -5.93 14.93 -18.75
C GLY A 335 -6.66 14.63 -20.06
N GLN A 336 -6.46 15.43 -21.12
CA GLN A 336 -7.01 15.15 -22.44
C GLN A 336 -6.37 13.89 -23.06
N ALA A 337 -5.08 13.69 -22.87
CA ALA A 337 -4.37 12.51 -23.37
C ALA A 337 -4.53 11.30 -22.44
N TYR A 338 -4.76 11.54 -21.16
CA TYR A 338 -4.83 10.53 -20.09
C TYR A 338 -6.05 10.77 -19.20
N PRO A 339 -7.24 10.34 -19.62
CA PRO A 339 -8.50 10.56 -18.89
C PRO A 339 -8.49 10.01 -17.45
N GLU A 340 -7.60 9.02 -17.15
CA GLU A 340 -7.42 8.51 -15.81
C GLU A 340 -6.98 9.57 -14.79
N LEU A 341 -6.26 10.62 -15.22
CA LEU A 341 -5.91 11.74 -14.33
C LEU A 341 -7.15 12.51 -13.90
N LEU A 342 -8.09 12.78 -14.84
CA LEU A 342 -9.33 13.46 -14.52
C LEU A 342 -10.19 12.64 -13.57
N ARG A 343 -10.32 11.32 -13.83
CA ARG A 343 -11.08 10.41 -12.97
C ARG A 343 -10.50 10.27 -11.56
N ALA A 344 -9.16 10.36 -11.44
CA ALA A 344 -8.46 10.19 -10.18
C ALA A 344 -8.11 11.51 -9.48
N GLU A 345 -8.51 12.66 -10.00
CA GLU A 345 -8.09 13.98 -9.51
C GLU A 345 -8.35 14.17 -8.02
N ALA A 346 -9.55 13.79 -7.55
CA ALA A 346 -9.88 13.85 -6.13
C ALA A 346 -9.00 12.94 -5.26
N LEU A 347 -8.74 11.70 -5.71
CA LEU A 347 -7.85 10.76 -5.02
C LEU A 347 -6.41 11.25 -4.98
N ILE A 348 -5.90 11.77 -6.10
CA ILE A 348 -4.56 12.33 -6.22
C ILE A 348 -4.41 13.50 -5.25
N THR A 349 -5.35 14.44 -5.28
CA THR A 349 -5.37 15.63 -4.45
C THR A 349 -5.35 15.28 -2.96
N GLU A 350 -6.24 14.40 -2.50
CA GLU A 350 -6.30 14.00 -1.09
C GLU A 350 -5.06 13.21 -0.67
N THR A 351 -4.56 12.31 -1.51
CA THR A 351 -3.37 11.51 -1.21
C THR A 351 -2.14 12.40 -1.05
N LEU A 352 -1.92 13.34 -1.97
CA LEU A 352 -0.81 14.28 -1.91
C LEU A 352 -0.91 15.19 -0.69
N LYS A 353 -2.08 15.80 -0.45
CA LYS A 353 -2.33 16.68 0.69
C LYS A 353 -2.06 16.00 2.03
N LEU A 354 -2.56 14.77 2.16
CA LEU A 354 -2.41 14.00 3.38
C LEU A 354 -0.97 13.57 3.64
N GLU A 355 -0.29 12.99 2.62
CA GLU A 355 1.10 12.55 2.77
C GLU A 355 2.02 13.75 3.04
N GLU A 356 1.80 14.90 2.38
CA GLU A 356 2.58 16.12 2.61
C GLU A 356 2.36 16.68 4.02
N THR A 357 1.11 16.70 4.50
CA THR A 357 0.79 17.14 5.87
C THR A 357 1.47 16.26 6.92
N ARG A 358 1.47 14.93 6.69
CA ARG A 358 2.15 13.97 7.58
C ARG A 358 3.66 14.10 7.51
N PHE A 359 4.18 14.26 6.30
CA PHE A 359 5.61 14.38 6.05
C PHE A 359 6.20 15.63 6.70
N ARG A 360 5.53 16.78 6.61
CA ARG A 360 6.00 18.03 7.26
C ARG A 360 6.20 17.87 8.76
N ARG A 361 5.22 17.28 9.44
CA ARG A 361 5.32 17.01 10.90
C ARG A 361 6.48 16.05 11.22
N MET A 362 6.69 15.05 10.38
CA MET A 362 7.77 14.09 10.53
C MET A 362 9.12 14.72 10.20
N LEU A 363 9.18 15.57 9.17
CA LEU A 363 10.38 16.27 8.74
C LEU A 363 10.92 17.20 9.83
N GLU A 364 10.06 18.03 10.44
CA GLU A 364 10.41 18.88 11.58
C GLU A 364 11.03 18.06 12.72
N ARG A 365 10.38 16.95 13.07
CA ARG A 365 10.87 16.06 14.14
C ARG A 365 12.15 15.33 13.74
N GLY A 366 12.23 14.81 12.51
CA GLY A 366 13.40 14.09 12.00
C GLY A 366 14.63 14.98 11.89
N LEU A 367 14.47 16.21 11.41
CA LEU A 367 15.57 17.19 11.33
C LEU A 367 16.05 17.60 12.73
N ALA A 368 15.14 17.78 13.70
CA ALA A 368 15.54 18.09 15.08
C ALA A 368 16.38 16.96 15.71
N ILE A 369 15.99 15.70 15.49
CA ILE A 369 16.76 14.53 15.94
C ILE A 369 18.10 14.43 15.20
N LEU A 370 18.10 14.64 13.89
CA LEU A 370 19.30 14.62 13.08
C LEU A 370 20.29 15.68 13.54
N ASP A 371 19.80 16.89 13.83
CA ASP A 371 20.61 17.99 14.35
C ASP A 371 21.21 17.65 15.72
N GLU A 372 20.42 17.08 16.62
CA GLU A 372 20.89 16.62 17.92
C GLU A 372 21.99 15.54 17.78
N LYS A 373 21.75 14.51 16.97
CA LYS A 373 22.66 13.38 16.78
C LYS A 373 23.90 13.72 15.97
N SER A 374 23.83 14.71 15.09
CA SER A 374 24.97 15.20 14.31
C SER A 374 25.73 16.33 15.02
N LYS A 375 25.30 16.75 16.20
CA LYS A 375 25.93 17.80 16.98
C LYS A 375 27.36 17.41 17.37
N GLY A 376 28.32 18.19 16.90
CA GLY A 376 29.76 17.91 17.14
C GLY A 376 30.49 17.17 16.02
N LEU A 377 29.78 16.67 15.00
CA LEU A 377 30.43 16.11 13.81
C LEU A 377 31.03 17.23 12.95
N LYS A 378 32.28 17.03 12.52
CA LYS A 378 33.03 17.97 11.67
C LYS A 378 32.82 17.62 10.19
N LYS A 379 33.08 18.59 9.31
CA LYS A 379 33.16 18.36 7.86
C LYS A 379 34.11 17.20 7.54
N GLY A 380 33.67 16.23 6.74
CA GLY A 380 34.39 15.00 6.41
C GLY A 380 34.11 13.84 7.39
N ALA A 381 33.31 14.05 8.45
CA ALA A 381 32.90 12.96 9.35
C ALA A 381 31.84 12.05 8.71
N MET A 382 31.71 10.86 9.24
CA MET A 382 30.68 9.88 8.84
C MET A 382 29.61 9.81 9.94
N PHE A 383 28.33 9.94 9.57
CA PHE A 383 27.19 9.78 10.45
C PHE A 383 26.85 8.31 10.61
N ASP A 384 26.55 7.89 11.81
CA ASP A 384 26.31 6.49 12.17
C ASP A 384 25.11 5.90 11.44
N GLY A 385 25.29 4.75 10.77
CA GLY A 385 24.29 4.10 9.97
C GLY A 385 23.16 3.46 10.79
N ASP A 386 23.40 2.96 11.99
CA ASP A 386 22.36 2.44 12.89
C ASP A 386 21.44 3.58 13.39
N THR A 387 22.00 4.76 13.62
CA THR A 387 21.22 5.97 13.92
C THR A 387 20.41 6.41 12.70
N ALA A 388 20.97 6.38 11.49
CA ALA A 388 20.23 6.65 10.25
C ALA A 388 19.12 5.61 10.02
N PHE A 389 19.37 4.35 10.35
CA PHE A 389 18.36 3.29 10.33
C PHE A 389 17.24 3.54 11.36
N THR A 390 17.57 4.00 12.55
CA THR A 390 16.56 4.37 13.56
C THR A 390 15.68 5.53 13.08
N LEU A 391 16.28 6.54 12.44
CA LEU A 391 15.54 7.63 11.79
C LEU A 391 14.59 7.11 10.72
N TYR A 392 15.03 6.15 9.91
CA TYR A 392 14.23 5.51 8.87
C TYR A 392 13.09 4.66 9.44
N ASP A 393 13.41 3.71 10.31
CA ASP A 393 12.50 2.67 10.78
C ASP A 393 11.48 3.18 11.81
N THR A 394 11.97 3.94 12.79
CA THR A 394 11.14 4.41 13.92
C THR A 394 10.43 5.73 13.62
N TYR A 395 11.12 6.64 12.93
CA TYR A 395 10.61 8.00 12.68
C TYR A 395 10.17 8.20 11.23
N GLY A 396 10.36 7.21 10.35
CA GLY A 396 9.97 7.27 8.95
C GLY A 396 10.76 8.29 8.11
N PHE A 397 11.94 8.73 8.61
CA PHE A 397 12.80 9.72 7.96
C PHE A 397 13.77 8.99 7.00
N PRO A 398 13.56 9.06 5.68
CA PRO A 398 14.31 8.26 4.71
C PRO A 398 15.81 8.52 4.72
N LEU A 399 16.59 7.52 4.32
CA LEU A 399 18.05 7.60 4.26
C LEU A 399 18.53 8.71 3.33
N ASP A 400 17.92 8.87 2.17
CA ASP A 400 18.25 9.91 1.19
C ASP A 400 18.03 11.33 1.74
N LEU A 401 17.01 11.53 2.55
CA LEU A 401 16.82 12.81 3.26
C LEU A 401 17.87 13.02 4.35
N THR A 402 18.27 11.97 5.06
CA THR A 402 19.37 12.01 6.03
C THR A 402 20.67 12.41 5.31
N GLN A 403 20.97 11.77 4.17
CA GLN A 403 22.12 12.09 3.35
C GLN A 403 22.10 13.54 2.81
N ASP A 404 20.97 14.00 2.28
CA ASP A 404 20.79 15.35 1.75
C ASP A 404 20.95 16.42 2.83
N ALA A 405 20.37 16.21 3.99
CA ALA A 405 20.48 17.15 5.10
C ALA A 405 21.91 17.27 5.64
N LEU A 406 22.67 16.17 5.62
CA LEU A 406 24.06 16.12 6.06
C LEU A 406 25.05 16.57 4.97
N ARG A 407 24.71 16.42 3.69
CA ARG A 407 25.55 16.81 2.54
C ARG A 407 25.93 18.29 2.56
N SER A 408 24.98 19.16 2.92
CA SER A 408 25.23 20.60 3.04
C SER A 408 26.28 20.95 4.12
N ARG A 409 26.46 20.05 5.10
CA ARG A 409 27.47 20.15 6.16
C ARG A 409 28.76 19.42 5.82
N GLY A 410 28.84 18.75 4.67
CA GLY A 410 29.97 17.92 4.25
C GLY A 410 30.15 16.67 5.11
N ILE A 411 29.07 16.11 5.64
CA ILE A 411 29.02 14.88 6.44
C ILE A 411 28.43 13.77 5.55
N SER A 412 29.08 12.61 5.50
CA SER A 412 28.56 11.40 4.82
C SER A 412 27.81 10.52 5.80
N VAL A 413 27.03 9.56 5.28
CA VAL A 413 26.34 8.55 6.10
C VAL A 413 26.98 7.18 5.86
N ASP A 414 27.14 6.39 6.90
CA ASP A 414 27.59 5.00 6.82
C ASP A 414 26.48 4.11 6.24
N ILE A 415 26.52 3.96 4.90
CA ILE A 415 25.54 3.17 4.17
C ILE A 415 25.67 1.67 4.46
N ALA A 416 26.89 1.19 4.76
CA ALA A 416 27.13 -0.21 5.02
C ALA A 416 26.42 -0.65 6.32
N SER A 417 26.63 0.06 7.42
CA SER A 417 25.95 -0.25 8.69
C SER A 417 24.43 -0.03 8.63
N PHE A 418 23.96 0.96 7.83
CA PHE A 418 22.54 1.11 7.56
C PHE A 418 21.95 -0.10 6.83
N THR A 419 22.65 -0.59 5.80
CA THR A 419 22.21 -1.76 5.02
C THR A 419 22.17 -3.02 5.88
N ASP A 420 23.18 -3.24 6.71
CA ASP A 420 23.21 -4.34 7.66
C ASP A 420 22.05 -4.29 8.67
N ALA A 421 21.69 -3.10 9.15
CA ALA A 421 20.54 -2.91 10.02
C ALA A 421 19.22 -3.25 9.31
N MET A 422 19.08 -2.82 8.05
CA MET A 422 17.94 -3.16 7.17
C MET A 422 17.82 -4.67 6.95
N GLU A 423 18.94 -5.36 6.70
CA GLU A 423 18.94 -6.80 6.49
C GLU A 423 18.57 -7.58 7.75
N ARG A 424 19.08 -7.16 8.90
CA ARG A 424 18.68 -7.72 10.20
C ARG A 424 17.17 -7.63 10.42
N GLN A 425 16.56 -6.51 10.07
CA GLN A 425 15.10 -6.35 10.19
C GLN A 425 14.34 -7.17 9.17
N ARG A 426 14.78 -7.20 7.91
CA ARG A 426 14.17 -8.05 6.85
C ARG A 426 14.25 -9.53 7.21
N ALA A 427 15.33 -9.98 7.83
CA ALA A 427 15.46 -11.35 8.30
C ALA A 427 14.43 -11.67 9.40
N LYS A 428 14.20 -10.75 10.34
CA LYS A 428 13.13 -10.87 11.35
C LYS A 428 11.74 -10.93 10.73
N ALA A 429 11.46 -10.10 9.73
CA ALA A 429 10.19 -10.07 9.01
C ALA A 429 9.96 -11.34 8.18
N ARG A 430 11.01 -11.87 7.50
CA ARG A 430 10.94 -13.13 6.73
C ARG A 430 10.70 -14.35 7.61
N ALA A 431 11.23 -14.38 8.82
CA ALA A 431 11.00 -15.47 9.76
C ALA A 431 9.54 -15.59 10.24
N SER A 432 8.73 -14.55 10.02
CA SER A 432 7.30 -14.50 10.35
C SER A 432 6.37 -14.74 9.14
N TRP A 433 6.90 -14.96 7.92
CA TRP A 433 6.10 -15.10 6.70
C TRP A 433 6.32 -16.47 6.03
N ALA A 434 5.25 -17.27 5.94
CA ALA A 434 5.23 -18.52 5.18
C ALA A 434 4.60 -18.25 3.79
N GLY A 435 5.42 -18.23 2.74
CA GLY A 435 4.98 -17.99 1.37
C GLY A 435 4.50 -19.26 0.64
N SER A 436 3.51 -19.12 -0.24
CA SER A 436 2.97 -20.15 -1.12
C SER A 436 3.65 -20.11 -2.51
N GLY A 437 4.07 -21.29 -3.00
CA GLY A 437 4.62 -21.46 -4.34
C GLY A 437 3.56 -21.86 -5.36
N GLU A 438 3.30 -21.06 -6.38
CA GLU A 438 2.28 -21.32 -7.42
C GLU A 438 2.73 -21.13 -8.89
N ALA A 439 3.99 -20.89 -9.16
CA ALA A 439 4.43 -20.51 -10.52
C ALA A 439 4.52 -21.67 -11.56
N ALA A 440 4.47 -22.94 -11.16
CA ALA A 440 4.66 -24.07 -12.06
C ALA A 440 3.37 -24.70 -12.64
N GLN A 441 2.18 -24.31 -12.14
CA GLN A 441 0.90 -24.93 -12.54
C GLN A 441 0.12 -24.16 -13.62
N GLU A 442 0.56 -22.99 -14.04
CA GLU A 442 -0.21 -22.16 -14.98
C GLU A 442 -0.10 -22.59 -16.44
N THR A 443 0.96 -23.28 -16.84
CA THR A 443 1.25 -23.63 -18.26
C THR A 443 0.20 -24.53 -18.89
N VAL A 444 -0.41 -25.46 -18.14
CA VAL A 444 -1.43 -26.38 -18.65
C VAL A 444 -2.70 -25.63 -19.09
N TRP A 445 -3.07 -24.55 -18.38
CA TRP A 445 -4.31 -23.81 -18.66
C TRP A 445 -4.23 -23.00 -19.96
N PHE A 446 -3.07 -22.44 -20.30
CA PHE A 446 -2.86 -21.74 -21.57
C PHE A 446 -2.95 -22.73 -22.75
N GLY A 447 -2.33 -23.91 -22.66
CA GLY A 447 -2.44 -24.95 -23.68
C GLY A 447 -3.87 -25.47 -23.86
N LEU A 448 -4.61 -25.65 -22.76
CA LEU A 448 -6.01 -26.03 -22.81
C LEU A 448 -6.86 -24.93 -23.46
N ARG A 449 -6.62 -23.67 -23.13
CA ARG A 449 -7.37 -22.53 -23.71
C ARG A 449 -7.20 -22.46 -25.23
N GLU A 450 -6.00 -22.72 -25.75
CA GLU A 450 -5.78 -22.78 -27.21
C GLU A 450 -6.49 -23.95 -27.87
N LYS A 451 -6.59 -25.12 -27.18
CA LYS A 451 -7.14 -26.34 -27.69
C LYS A 451 -8.67 -26.38 -27.71
N ILE A 452 -9.32 -25.92 -26.65
CA ILE A 452 -10.76 -26.08 -26.44
C ILE A 452 -11.56 -24.76 -26.53
N GLY A 453 -10.89 -23.61 -26.59
CA GLY A 453 -11.58 -22.30 -26.60
C GLY A 453 -12.00 -21.81 -25.20
N ALA A 454 -12.82 -20.76 -25.17
CA ALA A 454 -13.40 -20.22 -23.94
C ALA A 454 -14.52 -21.11 -23.42
N THR A 455 -14.73 -21.13 -22.10
CA THR A 455 -15.96 -21.68 -21.49
C THR A 455 -17.07 -20.63 -21.57
N GLU A 456 -18.24 -21.01 -22.10
CA GLU A 456 -19.41 -20.13 -22.11
C GLU A 456 -20.04 -20.06 -20.70
N PHE A 457 -20.21 -18.86 -20.17
CA PHE A 457 -20.77 -18.64 -18.85
C PHE A 457 -22.27 -18.34 -18.92
N LEU A 458 -23.09 -19.27 -18.39
CA LEU A 458 -24.56 -19.18 -18.37
C LEU A 458 -25.11 -18.67 -17.04
N GLY A 459 -24.27 -18.51 -16.02
CA GLY A 459 -24.70 -18.29 -14.62
C GLY A 459 -25.30 -16.93 -14.31
N TYR A 460 -25.40 -16.01 -15.30
CA TYR A 460 -26.22 -14.81 -15.14
C TYR A 460 -27.71 -15.12 -15.18
N GLU A 461 -28.11 -16.07 -16.03
CA GLU A 461 -29.54 -16.39 -16.31
C GLU A 461 -30.00 -17.64 -15.57
N THR A 462 -29.14 -18.67 -15.45
CA THR A 462 -29.50 -19.98 -14.87
C THR A 462 -28.48 -20.44 -13.83
N GLU A 463 -28.95 -21.28 -12.92
CA GLU A 463 -28.13 -21.98 -11.92
C GLU A 463 -28.04 -23.50 -12.22
N SER A 464 -28.72 -23.98 -13.27
CA SER A 464 -28.66 -25.34 -13.74
C SER A 464 -28.53 -25.36 -15.25
N ALA A 465 -27.59 -26.14 -15.80
CA ALA A 465 -27.39 -26.27 -17.23
C ALA A 465 -26.72 -27.63 -17.56
N GLU A 466 -26.98 -28.14 -18.75
CA GLU A 466 -26.20 -29.25 -19.29
C GLU A 466 -24.91 -28.73 -19.93
N GLY A 467 -23.84 -29.49 -19.82
CA GLY A 467 -22.55 -29.18 -20.45
C GLY A 467 -21.79 -30.44 -20.79
N VAL A 468 -20.78 -30.31 -21.66
CA VAL A 468 -19.91 -31.41 -22.07
C VAL A 468 -18.53 -31.19 -21.48
N VAL A 469 -17.93 -32.23 -20.90
CA VAL A 469 -16.57 -32.20 -20.37
C VAL A 469 -15.58 -31.95 -21.51
N ALA A 470 -14.99 -30.76 -21.53
CA ALA A 470 -14.02 -30.35 -22.54
C ALA A 470 -12.58 -30.78 -22.20
N ALA A 471 -12.23 -30.77 -20.91
CA ALA A 471 -10.93 -31.25 -20.42
C ALA A 471 -11.01 -31.64 -18.95
N LEU A 472 -10.07 -32.51 -18.54
CA LEU A 472 -9.85 -32.93 -17.16
C LEU A 472 -8.39 -32.69 -16.78
N VAL A 473 -8.14 -32.15 -15.59
CA VAL A 473 -6.79 -31.85 -15.10
C VAL A 473 -6.62 -32.45 -13.70
N MET A 474 -5.57 -33.22 -13.49
CA MET A 474 -5.18 -33.77 -12.19
C MET A 474 -3.68 -33.55 -11.97
N ASP A 475 -3.32 -33.02 -10.80
CA ASP A 475 -1.93 -32.71 -10.44
C ASP A 475 -1.19 -31.85 -11.50
N GLY A 476 -1.89 -30.87 -12.10
CA GLY A 476 -1.35 -29.97 -13.10
C GLY A 476 -1.14 -30.60 -14.48
N LYS A 477 -1.71 -31.77 -14.77
CA LYS A 477 -1.62 -32.45 -16.06
C LYS A 477 -3.00 -32.79 -16.61
N GLU A 478 -3.16 -32.68 -17.94
CA GLU A 478 -4.36 -33.15 -18.65
C GLU A 478 -4.46 -34.68 -18.53
N VAL A 479 -5.66 -35.16 -18.16
CA VAL A 479 -5.97 -36.59 -18.05
C VAL A 479 -7.23 -36.93 -18.84
N PRO A 480 -7.38 -38.15 -19.39
CA PRO A 480 -8.57 -38.53 -20.16
C PRO A 480 -9.79 -38.85 -19.27
N GLU A 481 -9.54 -39.19 -18.01
CA GLU A 481 -10.61 -39.64 -17.09
C GLU A 481 -10.22 -39.33 -15.64
N LEU A 482 -11.23 -39.07 -14.77
CA LEU A 482 -11.12 -39.07 -13.31
C LEU A 482 -12.00 -40.21 -12.75
N LYS A 483 -11.42 -41.03 -11.86
CA LYS A 483 -12.11 -42.19 -11.27
C LYS A 483 -12.76 -41.84 -9.94
N LYS A 484 -13.67 -42.71 -9.48
CA LYS A 484 -14.30 -42.59 -8.17
C LYS A 484 -13.26 -42.43 -7.05
N GLY A 485 -13.44 -41.38 -6.23
CA GLY A 485 -12.56 -41.01 -5.11
C GLY A 485 -11.43 -40.04 -5.49
N GLU A 486 -11.14 -39.84 -6.79
CA GLU A 486 -10.14 -38.88 -7.25
C GLU A 486 -10.66 -37.46 -7.20
N SER A 487 -9.75 -36.53 -7.03
CA SER A 487 -9.99 -35.08 -7.09
C SER A 487 -9.22 -34.50 -8.24
N GLY A 488 -9.80 -33.50 -8.90
CA GLY A 488 -9.17 -32.84 -10.05
C GLY A 488 -9.96 -31.60 -10.43
N ALA A 489 -9.64 -31.02 -11.58
CA ALA A 489 -10.40 -29.92 -12.17
C ALA A 489 -11.09 -30.39 -13.46
N VAL A 490 -12.35 -30.05 -13.60
CA VAL A 490 -13.18 -30.28 -14.79
C VAL A 490 -13.36 -28.97 -15.52
N VAL A 491 -13.05 -28.91 -16.81
CA VAL A 491 -13.38 -27.81 -17.70
C VAL A 491 -14.53 -28.23 -18.60
N MET A 492 -15.57 -27.40 -18.61
CA MET A 492 -16.77 -27.63 -19.42
C MET A 492 -16.78 -26.70 -20.64
N ASN A 493 -17.50 -27.05 -21.70
CA ASN A 493 -17.74 -26.15 -22.83
C ASN A 493 -18.60 -24.96 -22.43
N GLN A 494 -19.54 -25.16 -21.48
CA GLN A 494 -20.40 -24.12 -20.90
C GLN A 494 -20.69 -24.46 -19.44
N THR A 495 -20.99 -23.42 -18.61
CA THR A 495 -21.21 -23.63 -17.19
C THR A 495 -22.10 -22.54 -16.57
N PRO A 496 -22.99 -22.89 -15.62
CA PRO A 496 -23.68 -21.95 -14.76
C PRO A 496 -22.84 -21.52 -13.54
N PHE A 497 -21.70 -22.18 -13.27
CA PHE A 497 -20.85 -21.92 -12.11
C PHE A 497 -19.99 -20.68 -12.34
N TYR A 498 -20.06 -19.72 -11.43
CA TYR A 498 -19.20 -18.52 -11.45
C TYR A 498 -17.78 -18.90 -11.00
N GLY A 499 -16.79 -18.57 -11.82
CA GLY A 499 -15.37 -18.72 -11.47
C GLY A 499 -14.88 -17.53 -10.66
N GLU A 500 -14.12 -17.78 -9.60
CA GLU A 500 -13.57 -16.75 -8.73
C GLU A 500 -12.93 -15.62 -9.53
N SER A 501 -13.43 -14.39 -9.35
CA SER A 501 -12.98 -13.20 -10.06
C SER A 501 -13.53 -11.94 -9.39
N GLY A 502 -12.79 -10.82 -9.48
CA GLY A 502 -13.26 -9.51 -9.01
C GLY A 502 -13.60 -9.45 -7.52
N GLY A 503 -13.04 -10.36 -6.72
CA GLY A 503 -13.31 -10.46 -5.28
C GLY A 503 -14.53 -11.33 -4.92
N GLN A 504 -15.34 -11.77 -5.89
CA GLN A 504 -16.39 -12.75 -5.66
C GLN A 504 -15.79 -14.16 -5.70
N VAL A 505 -16.03 -14.95 -4.65
CA VAL A 505 -15.58 -16.36 -4.55
C VAL A 505 -16.29 -17.24 -5.58
N GLY A 506 -15.62 -18.31 -5.99
CA GLY A 506 -16.15 -19.30 -6.91
C GLY A 506 -17.38 -20.03 -6.36
N ASP A 507 -18.22 -20.56 -7.24
CA ASP A 507 -19.38 -21.33 -6.85
C ASP A 507 -19.05 -22.76 -6.50
N THR A 508 -19.96 -23.37 -5.74
CA THR A 508 -19.98 -24.79 -5.38
C THR A 508 -21.28 -25.41 -5.83
N GLY A 509 -21.32 -26.72 -5.86
CA GLY A 509 -22.52 -27.46 -6.25
C GLY A 509 -22.22 -28.89 -6.64
N GLU A 510 -22.96 -29.44 -7.59
CA GLU A 510 -22.72 -30.78 -8.10
C GLU A 510 -22.81 -30.88 -9.63
N MET A 511 -22.11 -31.84 -10.18
CA MET A 511 -22.22 -32.26 -11.58
C MET A 511 -22.64 -33.72 -11.61
N ARG A 512 -23.63 -34.06 -12.42
CA ARG A 512 -24.21 -35.41 -12.41
C ARG A 512 -24.71 -35.86 -13.76
N ARG A 513 -24.70 -37.17 -13.94
CA ARG A 513 -25.48 -37.93 -14.92
C ARG A 513 -25.79 -39.31 -14.34
N GLU A 514 -26.53 -40.14 -15.07
CA GLU A 514 -26.81 -41.49 -14.60
C GLU A 514 -25.50 -42.26 -14.29
N GLY A 515 -25.38 -42.75 -13.07
CA GLY A 515 -24.22 -43.49 -12.58
C GLY A 515 -22.97 -42.65 -12.28
N VAL A 516 -22.99 -41.30 -12.45
CA VAL A 516 -21.88 -40.40 -12.20
C VAL A 516 -22.29 -39.21 -11.36
N ARG A 517 -21.52 -38.93 -10.31
CA ARG A 517 -21.72 -37.76 -9.44
C ARG A 517 -20.36 -37.15 -9.01
N LEU A 518 -20.22 -35.84 -9.17
CA LEU A 518 -19.08 -35.07 -8.73
C LEU A 518 -19.55 -33.95 -7.81
N ALA A 519 -18.90 -33.80 -6.66
CA ALA A 519 -19.09 -32.63 -5.81
C ALA A 519 -18.12 -31.54 -6.26
N VAL A 520 -18.66 -30.36 -6.56
CA VAL A 520 -17.87 -29.15 -6.92
C VAL A 520 -17.63 -28.36 -5.65
N SER A 521 -16.37 -28.27 -5.20
CA SER A 521 -15.98 -27.57 -3.98
C SER A 521 -15.57 -26.13 -4.23
N ASP A 522 -15.18 -25.79 -5.45
CA ASP A 522 -14.79 -24.44 -5.89
C ASP A 522 -14.82 -24.34 -7.42
N THR A 523 -14.90 -23.12 -7.93
CA THR A 523 -14.78 -22.83 -9.36
C THR A 523 -13.84 -21.66 -9.54
N GLN A 524 -12.77 -21.85 -10.30
CA GLN A 524 -11.72 -20.88 -10.54
C GLN A 524 -11.67 -20.47 -12.01
N LYS A 525 -11.35 -19.19 -12.25
CA LYS A 525 -11.11 -18.67 -13.58
C LYS A 525 -9.64 -18.80 -13.94
N LYS A 526 -9.31 -19.51 -15.01
CA LYS A 526 -7.95 -19.77 -15.50
C LYS A 526 -7.77 -19.26 -16.92
N ALA A 527 -6.54 -18.87 -17.28
CA ALA A 527 -6.19 -18.36 -18.60
C ALA A 527 -7.19 -17.33 -19.19
N GLY A 528 -7.75 -16.48 -18.31
CA GLY A 528 -8.68 -15.42 -18.68
C GLY A 528 -10.16 -15.85 -18.69
N ASP A 529 -10.54 -16.89 -19.40
CA ASP A 529 -11.94 -17.27 -19.66
C ASP A 529 -12.22 -18.79 -19.65
N LEU A 530 -11.30 -19.60 -19.11
CA LEU A 530 -11.58 -20.99 -18.76
C LEU A 530 -12.14 -21.08 -17.34
N PHE A 531 -13.21 -21.86 -17.14
CA PHE A 531 -13.76 -22.13 -15.82
C PHE A 531 -13.35 -23.54 -15.39
N ALA A 532 -12.45 -23.60 -14.41
CA ALA A 532 -11.94 -24.83 -13.82
C ALA A 532 -12.74 -25.17 -12.55
N HIS A 533 -13.58 -26.20 -12.62
CA HIS A 533 -14.38 -26.67 -11.50
C HIS A 533 -13.54 -27.67 -10.70
N VAL A 534 -13.20 -27.32 -9.47
CA VAL A 534 -12.49 -28.20 -8.53
C VAL A 534 -13.47 -29.24 -8.01
N VAL A 535 -13.27 -30.47 -8.39
CA VAL A 535 -14.21 -31.53 -8.11
C VAL A 535 -13.60 -32.70 -7.35
N LYS A 536 -14.47 -33.41 -6.63
CA LYS A 536 -14.23 -34.78 -6.13
C LYS A 536 -15.25 -35.72 -6.76
N VAL A 537 -14.79 -36.79 -7.36
CA VAL A 537 -15.66 -37.83 -7.96
C VAL A 537 -16.23 -38.71 -6.86
N GLU A 538 -17.53 -38.60 -6.57
CA GLU A 538 -18.21 -39.38 -5.55
C GLU A 538 -18.73 -40.71 -6.09
N GLN A 539 -19.15 -40.72 -7.39
CA GLN A 539 -19.71 -41.92 -8.02
C GLN A 539 -19.35 -42.00 -9.49
N GLY A 540 -18.97 -43.19 -9.96
CA GLY A 540 -18.59 -43.48 -11.35
C GLY A 540 -17.33 -42.79 -11.82
N PRO A 541 -16.77 -43.13 -13.01
CA PRO A 541 -15.77 -42.39 -13.68
C PRO A 541 -16.36 -41.28 -14.53
N VAL A 542 -15.63 -40.15 -14.69
CA VAL A 542 -15.97 -39.08 -15.62
C VAL A 542 -14.85 -38.99 -16.69
N LYS A 543 -15.22 -38.81 -17.94
CA LYS A 543 -14.32 -38.78 -19.12
C LYS A 543 -14.51 -37.49 -19.91
N VAL A 544 -13.48 -37.09 -20.64
CA VAL A 544 -13.60 -36.05 -21.66
C VAL A 544 -14.67 -36.46 -22.67
N GLY A 545 -15.57 -35.54 -23.02
CA GLY A 545 -16.71 -35.78 -23.91
C GLY A 545 -17.98 -36.18 -23.17
N ASP A 546 -17.97 -36.46 -21.86
CA ASP A 546 -19.17 -36.84 -21.13
C ASP A 546 -20.12 -35.64 -20.98
N PRO A 547 -21.43 -35.79 -21.25
CA PRO A 547 -22.44 -34.81 -20.89
C PRO A 547 -22.75 -34.89 -19.41
N LEU A 548 -22.83 -33.75 -18.72
CA LEU A 548 -23.19 -33.65 -17.32
C LEU A 548 -24.24 -32.55 -17.13
N LEU A 549 -25.17 -32.77 -16.21
CA LEU A 549 -26.01 -31.74 -15.64
C LEU A 549 -25.22 -31.05 -14.51
N LEU A 550 -25.14 -29.75 -14.58
CA LEU A 550 -24.43 -28.88 -13.66
C LEU A 550 -25.45 -28.14 -12.80
N ASP A 551 -25.40 -28.32 -11.49
CA ASP A 551 -26.32 -27.68 -10.54
C ASP A 551 -25.52 -26.89 -9.50
N VAL A 552 -25.69 -25.56 -9.49
CA VAL A 552 -25.08 -24.66 -8.51
C VAL A 552 -25.80 -24.72 -7.18
N ASP A 553 -25.06 -24.63 -6.07
CA ASP A 553 -25.66 -24.45 -4.74
C ASP A 553 -26.43 -23.13 -4.67
N HIS A 554 -27.75 -23.20 -4.83
CA HIS A 554 -28.64 -22.06 -4.85
C HIS A 554 -28.56 -21.21 -3.57
N ALA A 555 -28.47 -21.82 -2.40
CA ALA A 555 -28.49 -21.10 -1.13
C ALA A 555 -27.19 -20.29 -0.96
N ARG A 556 -26.05 -20.89 -1.33
CA ARG A 556 -24.75 -20.24 -1.32
C ARG A 556 -24.68 -19.14 -2.35
N ARG A 557 -25.08 -19.38 -3.60
CA ARG A 557 -25.10 -18.38 -4.68
C ARG A 557 -25.99 -17.19 -4.33
N SER A 558 -27.17 -17.44 -3.74
CA SER A 558 -28.08 -16.36 -3.33
C SER A 558 -27.46 -15.48 -2.25
N ALA A 559 -26.77 -16.06 -1.25
CA ALA A 559 -26.06 -15.30 -0.24
C ALA A 559 -24.89 -14.49 -0.84
N ILE A 560 -24.15 -15.05 -1.80
CA ILE A 560 -23.09 -14.34 -2.52
C ILE A 560 -23.65 -13.16 -3.31
N ARG A 561 -24.76 -13.32 -4.04
CA ARG A 561 -25.44 -12.26 -4.78
C ARG A 561 -25.89 -11.12 -3.87
N GLN A 562 -26.42 -11.44 -2.68
CA GLN A 562 -26.80 -10.45 -1.66
C GLN A 562 -25.59 -9.63 -1.24
N ASN A 563 -24.50 -10.29 -0.85
CA ASN A 563 -23.26 -9.62 -0.44
C ASN A 563 -22.62 -8.82 -1.58
N HIS A 564 -22.64 -9.34 -2.81
CA HIS A 564 -22.06 -8.62 -3.95
C HIS A 564 -22.86 -7.36 -4.27
N SER A 565 -24.17 -7.44 -4.32
CA SER A 565 -25.00 -6.27 -4.57
C SER A 565 -24.90 -5.24 -3.45
N ALA A 566 -24.84 -5.69 -2.18
CA ALA A 566 -24.60 -4.81 -1.04
C ALA A 566 -23.23 -4.10 -1.12
N THR A 567 -22.21 -4.75 -1.68
CA THR A 567 -20.89 -4.12 -1.88
C THR A 567 -21.00 -2.85 -2.74
N HIS A 568 -21.74 -2.89 -3.82
CA HIS A 568 -21.98 -1.72 -4.68
C HIS A 568 -22.78 -0.63 -3.97
N LEU A 569 -23.81 -0.99 -3.19
CA LEU A 569 -24.55 0.01 -2.40
C LEU A 569 -23.65 0.66 -1.35
N LEU A 570 -22.84 -0.12 -0.64
CA LEU A 570 -21.92 0.41 0.36
C LEU A 570 -20.82 1.28 -0.27
N HIS A 571 -20.32 0.93 -1.45
CA HIS A 571 -19.34 1.74 -2.16
C HIS A 571 -19.89 3.13 -2.47
N GLU A 572 -21.10 3.20 -3.04
CA GLU A 572 -21.73 4.48 -3.34
C GLU A 572 -22.09 5.26 -2.08
N ALA A 573 -22.62 4.60 -1.03
CA ALA A 573 -22.92 5.23 0.25
C ALA A 573 -21.67 5.82 0.92
N LEU A 574 -20.57 5.06 0.94
CA LEU A 574 -19.28 5.53 1.44
C LEU A 574 -18.81 6.79 0.70
N ARG A 575 -18.97 6.82 -0.62
CA ARG A 575 -18.60 7.96 -1.42
C ARG A 575 -19.44 9.19 -1.11
N GLN A 576 -20.75 9.02 -0.93
CA GLN A 576 -21.64 10.14 -0.58
C GLN A 576 -21.36 10.70 0.81
N VAL A 577 -20.95 9.86 1.76
CA VAL A 577 -20.68 10.27 3.15
C VAL A 577 -19.26 10.81 3.31
N LEU A 578 -18.27 10.17 2.69
CA LEU A 578 -16.84 10.45 2.90
C LEU A 578 -16.22 11.32 1.80
N GLY A 579 -16.80 11.34 0.60
CA GLY A 579 -16.35 12.12 -0.54
C GLY A 579 -15.87 11.29 -1.74
N ASP A 580 -15.66 11.97 -2.87
CA ASP A 580 -15.33 11.36 -4.18
C ASP A 580 -13.97 10.64 -4.24
N HIS A 581 -13.11 10.83 -3.24
CA HIS A 581 -11.83 10.12 -3.11
C HIS A 581 -11.99 8.64 -2.73
N VAL A 582 -13.20 8.21 -2.33
CA VAL A 582 -13.47 6.81 -2.01
C VAL A 582 -13.42 5.98 -3.31
N ALA A 583 -12.48 5.05 -3.36
CA ALA A 583 -12.29 4.11 -4.46
C ALA A 583 -11.95 2.74 -3.93
N GLN A 584 -12.45 1.70 -4.58
CA GLN A 584 -12.16 0.31 -4.20
C GLN A 584 -10.65 0.00 -4.30
N LYS A 585 -10.10 -0.62 -3.27
CA LYS A 585 -8.73 -1.11 -3.20
C LYS A 585 -8.64 -2.62 -3.06
N GLY A 586 -9.71 -3.25 -2.65
CA GLY A 586 -9.86 -4.68 -2.56
C GLY A 586 -11.30 -5.03 -2.19
N SER A 587 -11.70 -6.24 -2.51
CA SER A 587 -13.02 -6.77 -2.18
C SER A 587 -12.93 -8.25 -1.89
N LEU A 588 -13.79 -8.74 -1.00
CA LEU A 588 -14.10 -10.14 -0.82
C LEU A 588 -15.60 -10.27 -0.68
N VAL A 589 -16.22 -11.06 -1.55
CA VAL A 589 -17.64 -11.37 -1.55
C VAL A 589 -17.79 -12.86 -1.35
N ALA A 590 -18.13 -13.26 -0.12
CA ALA A 590 -18.33 -14.64 0.30
C ALA A 590 -19.78 -14.85 0.72
N PRO A 591 -20.27 -16.10 0.91
CA PRO A 591 -21.66 -16.35 1.29
C PRO A 591 -22.01 -15.89 2.71
N ASP A 592 -21.03 -15.80 3.59
CA ASP A 592 -21.19 -15.46 5.01
C ASP A 592 -21.01 -13.97 5.30
N ARG A 593 -20.22 -13.27 4.49
CA ARG A 593 -19.89 -11.84 4.66
C ARG A 593 -19.38 -11.21 3.37
N LEU A 594 -19.34 -9.87 3.38
CA LEU A 594 -18.55 -9.11 2.43
C LEU A 594 -17.46 -8.32 3.18
N ARG A 595 -16.38 -8.02 2.46
CA ARG A 595 -15.30 -7.15 2.90
C ARG A 595 -14.99 -6.18 1.78
N PHE A 596 -14.92 -4.92 2.11
CA PHE A 596 -14.63 -3.87 1.14
C PHE A 596 -13.49 -2.98 1.66
N ASP A 597 -12.40 -2.95 0.92
CA ASP A 597 -11.23 -2.12 1.18
C ASP A 597 -11.28 -0.90 0.28
N PHE A 598 -11.18 0.29 0.84
CA PHE A 598 -11.34 1.53 0.11
C PHE A 598 -10.34 2.60 0.54
N SER A 599 -10.08 3.55 -0.37
CA SER A 599 -9.21 4.71 -0.09
C SER A 599 -9.92 5.68 0.86
N HIS A 600 -9.40 5.80 2.08
CA HIS A 600 -9.80 6.82 3.04
C HIS A 600 -8.70 7.03 4.09
N PRO A 601 -8.39 8.30 4.44
CA PRO A 601 -7.18 8.61 5.21
C PRO A 601 -7.31 8.45 6.72
N LYS A 602 -8.53 8.46 7.28
CA LYS A 602 -8.81 8.44 8.72
C LYS A 602 -9.80 7.33 9.10
N PRO A 603 -9.89 6.90 10.36
CA PRO A 603 -11.00 6.07 10.82
C PRO A 603 -12.35 6.76 10.58
N MET A 604 -13.37 5.97 10.27
CA MET A 604 -14.75 6.46 10.21
C MET A 604 -15.27 6.72 11.62
N SER A 605 -16.07 7.77 11.78
CA SER A 605 -16.80 8.00 13.02
C SER A 605 -18.02 7.07 13.14
N ALA A 606 -18.57 6.92 14.33
CA ALA A 606 -19.78 6.12 14.54
C ALA A 606 -20.96 6.65 13.71
N GLU A 607 -21.08 7.98 13.61
CA GLU A 607 -22.13 8.65 12.83
C GLU A 607 -21.92 8.46 11.32
N GLU A 608 -20.66 8.44 10.85
CA GLU A 608 -20.35 8.15 9.45
C GLU A 608 -20.72 6.69 9.11
N ILE A 609 -20.44 5.74 10.01
CA ILE A 609 -20.77 4.32 9.83
C ILE A 609 -22.30 4.13 9.79
N GLU A 610 -23.03 4.69 10.75
CA GLU A 610 -24.48 4.63 10.83
C GLU A 610 -25.13 5.22 9.57
N ARG A 611 -24.66 6.38 9.12
CA ARG A 611 -25.18 7.01 7.91
C ARG A 611 -24.94 6.20 6.64
N VAL A 612 -23.77 5.55 6.50
CA VAL A 612 -23.47 4.65 5.37
C VAL A 612 -24.42 3.44 5.39
N GLU A 613 -24.65 2.86 6.58
CA GLU A 613 -25.55 1.73 6.75
C GLU A 613 -27.00 2.11 6.41
N ASP A 614 -27.46 3.28 6.89
CA ASP A 614 -28.80 3.79 6.62
C ASP A 614 -29.05 4.03 5.13
N ILE A 615 -28.11 4.74 4.46
CA ILE A 615 -28.23 5.00 3.02
C ILE A 615 -28.30 3.68 2.23
N ALA A 616 -27.46 2.70 2.56
CA ALA A 616 -27.48 1.40 1.87
C ALA A 616 -28.81 0.67 2.08
N ASN A 617 -29.35 0.68 3.31
CA ASN A 617 -30.64 0.05 3.61
C ASN A 617 -31.82 0.80 2.99
N ASP A 618 -31.78 2.13 2.86
CA ASP A 618 -32.81 2.90 2.14
C ASP A 618 -32.92 2.47 0.68
N ILE A 619 -31.79 2.21 0.02
CA ILE A 619 -31.79 1.70 -1.37
C ILE A 619 -32.28 0.25 -1.43
N VAL A 620 -31.97 -0.57 -0.42
CA VAL A 620 -32.54 -1.92 -0.30
C VAL A 620 -34.07 -1.85 -0.23
N LEU A 621 -34.62 -0.95 0.58
CA LEU A 621 -36.07 -0.78 0.78
C LEU A 621 -36.81 -0.28 -0.47
N GLN A 622 -36.13 0.40 -1.40
CA GLN A 622 -36.72 0.77 -2.71
C GLN A 622 -37.19 -0.46 -3.49
N ASN A 623 -36.60 -1.62 -3.26
CA ASN A 623 -36.87 -2.84 -4.01
C ASN A 623 -36.81 -2.63 -5.54
N ALA A 624 -35.90 -1.77 -5.98
CA ALA A 624 -35.72 -1.42 -7.39
C ALA A 624 -35.09 -2.58 -8.19
N PRO A 625 -35.40 -2.75 -9.46
CA PRO A 625 -34.77 -3.75 -10.31
C PRO A 625 -33.26 -3.49 -10.44
N VAL A 626 -32.47 -4.54 -10.41
CA VAL A 626 -31.06 -4.49 -10.77
C VAL A 626 -30.95 -4.74 -12.26
N THR A 627 -30.46 -3.75 -12.98
CA THR A 627 -30.36 -3.80 -14.45
C THR A 627 -28.93 -3.97 -14.91
N THR A 628 -28.75 -4.72 -15.98
CA THR A 628 -27.44 -4.96 -16.58
C THR A 628 -27.49 -4.58 -18.07
N ARG A 629 -26.44 -3.89 -18.55
CA ARG A 629 -26.28 -3.56 -19.96
C ARG A 629 -24.85 -3.83 -20.40
N LEU A 630 -24.68 -4.31 -21.63
CA LEU A 630 -23.40 -4.35 -22.31
C LEU A 630 -23.26 -3.06 -23.11
N LEU A 631 -22.20 -2.31 -22.87
CA LEU A 631 -21.91 -1.03 -23.48
C LEU A 631 -20.45 -0.96 -23.89
N ALA A 632 -20.13 -0.17 -24.93
CA ALA A 632 -18.75 0.23 -25.15
C ALA A 632 -18.20 0.99 -23.93
N VAL A 633 -16.91 0.86 -23.64
CA VAL A 633 -16.29 1.45 -22.42
C VAL A 633 -16.58 2.96 -22.33
N ASP A 634 -16.44 3.68 -23.42
CA ASP A 634 -16.65 5.13 -23.46
C ASP A 634 -18.13 5.50 -23.23
N ASP A 635 -19.06 4.73 -23.78
CA ASP A 635 -20.50 4.91 -23.55
C ASP A 635 -20.90 4.59 -22.11
N ALA A 636 -20.27 3.56 -21.53
CA ALA A 636 -20.47 3.21 -20.13
C ALA A 636 -20.01 4.35 -19.21
N ILE A 637 -18.84 4.93 -19.45
CA ILE A 637 -18.30 6.07 -18.71
C ILE A 637 -19.20 7.31 -18.90
N ALA A 638 -19.63 7.59 -20.14
CA ALA A 638 -20.53 8.70 -20.45
C ALA A 638 -21.91 8.56 -19.77
N SER A 639 -22.37 7.31 -19.53
CA SER A 639 -23.60 7.04 -18.77
C SER A 639 -23.43 7.15 -17.24
N GLY A 640 -22.26 7.54 -16.76
CA GLY A 640 -21.94 7.67 -15.33
C GLY A 640 -21.46 6.38 -14.66
N ALA A 641 -21.18 5.33 -15.45
CA ALA A 641 -20.66 4.09 -14.89
C ALA A 641 -19.22 4.28 -14.36
N ARG A 642 -18.97 3.73 -13.19
CA ARG A 642 -17.64 3.76 -12.60
C ARG A 642 -16.83 2.56 -13.02
N ALA A 643 -15.66 2.85 -13.56
CA ALA A 643 -14.63 1.89 -13.85
C ALA A 643 -13.71 1.72 -12.62
N LEU A 644 -13.38 0.50 -12.24
CA LEU A 644 -12.38 0.23 -11.21
C LEU A 644 -11.02 0.73 -11.68
N PHE A 645 -10.29 1.41 -10.79
CA PHE A 645 -8.95 1.88 -11.09
C PHE A 645 -8.02 0.70 -11.43
N GLY A 646 -7.35 0.80 -12.58
CA GLY A 646 -6.33 -0.17 -12.98
C GLY A 646 -6.84 -1.45 -13.64
N GLU A 647 -8.13 -1.60 -13.94
CA GLU A 647 -8.61 -2.72 -14.75
C GLU A 647 -8.63 -2.39 -16.25
N LYS A 648 -8.12 -3.34 -17.08
CA LYS A 648 -8.32 -3.29 -18.53
C LYS A 648 -9.67 -3.90 -18.83
N TYR A 649 -10.50 -3.11 -19.46
CA TYR A 649 -11.77 -3.59 -19.98
C TYR A 649 -11.61 -3.93 -21.47
N GLY A 650 -12.35 -4.93 -21.94
CA GLY A 650 -12.49 -5.20 -23.38
C GLY A 650 -13.23 -4.08 -24.09
N ASP A 651 -13.48 -4.24 -25.38
CA ASP A 651 -14.23 -3.25 -26.18
C ASP A 651 -15.66 -3.03 -25.66
N GLU A 652 -16.26 -4.08 -25.07
CA GLU A 652 -17.55 -4.03 -24.38
C GLU A 652 -17.41 -4.38 -22.90
N VAL A 653 -18.18 -3.69 -22.06
CA VAL A 653 -18.21 -3.86 -20.61
C VAL A 653 -19.63 -4.08 -20.09
N ARG A 654 -19.72 -4.89 -19.03
CA ARG A 654 -20.98 -5.12 -18.34
C ARG A 654 -21.20 -4.04 -17.28
N VAL A 655 -22.21 -3.20 -17.48
CA VAL A 655 -22.63 -2.13 -16.55
C VAL A 655 -23.77 -2.66 -15.71
N VAL A 656 -23.64 -2.58 -14.40
CA VAL A 656 -24.68 -2.96 -13.43
C VAL A 656 -25.19 -1.68 -12.75
N ALA A 657 -26.50 -1.49 -12.80
CA ALA A 657 -27.18 -0.35 -12.18
C ALA A 657 -28.18 -0.81 -11.12
N MET A 658 -28.15 -0.16 -9.96
CA MET A 658 -28.95 -0.50 -8.77
C MET A 658 -29.56 0.75 -8.14
N GLY A 659 -30.79 0.61 -7.63
CA GLY A 659 -31.52 1.73 -7.02
C GLY A 659 -32.13 2.68 -8.06
N GLU A 660 -33.03 3.56 -7.62
CA GLU A 660 -33.66 4.54 -8.48
C GLU A 660 -32.68 5.68 -8.81
N GLY A 661 -32.43 5.88 -10.11
CA GLY A 661 -31.53 6.95 -10.59
C GLY A 661 -32.17 8.32 -10.45
N THR A 662 -31.35 9.35 -10.32
CA THR A 662 -31.76 10.74 -10.35
C THR A 662 -31.42 11.35 -11.71
N GLY A 663 -32.34 12.05 -12.33
CA GLY A 663 -32.13 12.68 -13.66
C GLY A 663 -31.95 11.65 -14.78
N ASN A 664 -30.84 11.75 -15.53
CA ASN A 664 -30.53 10.86 -16.67
C ASN A 664 -29.65 9.65 -16.28
N THR A 665 -29.41 9.38 -14.99
CA THR A 665 -28.58 8.25 -14.57
C THR A 665 -29.33 6.92 -14.66
N MET A 666 -28.62 5.85 -15.04
CA MET A 666 -29.22 4.50 -15.17
C MET A 666 -29.68 3.89 -13.84
N GLY A 667 -29.17 4.38 -12.71
CA GLY A 667 -29.45 3.91 -11.35
C GLY A 667 -28.78 4.83 -10.32
N TRP A 668 -29.03 4.55 -9.05
CA TRP A 668 -28.38 5.24 -7.93
C TRP A 668 -26.90 4.84 -7.80
N SER A 669 -26.60 3.54 -7.94
CA SER A 669 -25.24 3.02 -8.11
C SER A 669 -25.10 2.48 -9.53
N VAL A 670 -24.05 2.88 -10.25
CA VAL A 670 -23.79 2.44 -11.64
C VAL A 670 -22.30 2.09 -11.73
N GLU A 671 -21.98 0.80 -11.91
CA GLU A 671 -20.61 0.32 -11.86
C GLU A 671 -20.33 -0.74 -12.93
N LEU A 672 -19.07 -0.83 -13.37
CA LEU A 672 -18.60 -1.93 -14.21
C LEU A 672 -18.40 -3.18 -13.35
N CYS A 673 -19.16 -4.23 -13.60
CA CYS A 673 -19.07 -5.44 -12.80
C CYS A 673 -19.40 -6.71 -13.59
N GLY A 674 -18.48 -7.70 -13.55
CA GLY A 674 -18.68 -9.03 -14.14
C GLY A 674 -19.25 -10.08 -13.18
N GLY A 675 -19.62 -9.71 -11.94
CA GLY A 675 -20.11 -10.63 -10.93
C GLY A 675 -21.60 -10.95 -11.03
N THR A 676 -22.07 -11.81 -10.13
CA THR A 676 -23.51 -12.19 -10.03
C THR A 676 -24.22 -11.32 -9.00
N HIS A 677 -25.44 -10.87 -9.32
CA HIS A 677 -26.20 -9.94 -8.50
C HIS A 677 -27.62 -10.45 -8.23
N VAL A 678 -28.26 -9.85 -7.23
CA VAL A 678 -29.69 -10.02 -6.98
C VAL A 678 -30.50 -9.43 -8.13
N ARG A 679 -31.76 -9.86 -8.26
CA ARG A 679 -32.65 -9.30 -9.30
C ARG A 679 -33.26 -7.97 -8.91
N ARG A 680 -33.47 -7.76 -7.63
CA ARG A 680 -34.00 -6.51 -7.05
C ARG A 680 -33.22 -6.15 -5.81
N THR A 681 -33.12 -4.86 -5.50
CA THR A 681 -32.37 -4.40 -4.30
C THR A 681 -32.94 -4.97 -3.01
N GLY A 682 -34.27 -5.18 -2.95
CA GLY A 682 -34.95 -5.82 -1.79
C GLY A 682 -34.50 -7.25 -1.51
N ASP A 683 -33.99 -7.99 -2.51
CA ASP A 683 -33.50 -9.36 -2.31
C ASP A 683 -32.22 -9.39 -1.46
N ILE A 684 -31.52 -8.25 -1.27
CA ILE A 684 -30.35 -8.13 -0.38
C ILE A 684 -30.76 -8.35 1.08
N GLY A 685 -31.94 -7.88 1.46
CA GLY A 685 -32.40 -7.84 2.83
C GLY A 685 -31.62 -6.82 3.66
N LEU A 686 -31.51 -7.04 4.96
CA LEU A 686 -30.78 -6.14 5.86
C LEU A 686 -29.28 -6.12 5.51
N VAL A 687 -28.70 -4.93 5.40
CA VAL A 687 -27.25 -4.70 5.37
C VAL A 687 -26.81 -4.21 6.74
N SER A 688 -25.81 -4.84 7.34
CA SER A 688 -25.26 -4.42 8.63
C SER A 688 -23.74 -4.39 8.62
N LEU A 689 -23.17 -3.24 8.94
CA LEU A 689 -21.74 -3.04 9.11
C LEU A 689 -21.31 -3.60 10.47
N VAL A 690 -20.39 -4.59 10.45
CA VAL A 690 -19.96 -5.29 11.66
C VAL A 690 -18.53 -4.94 12.08
N GLY A 691 -17.78 -4.26 11.21
CA GLY A 691 -16.41 -3.87 11.49
C GLY A 691 -15.89 -2.78 10.59
N GLU A 692 -15.04 -1.92 11.15
CA GLU A 692 -14.24 -0.91 10.43
C GLU A 692 -12.82 -0.92 10.97
N SER A 693 -11.80 -0.97 10.09
CA SER A 693 -10.40 -1.05 10.48
C SER A 693 -9.45 -0.47 9.43
N GLY A 694 -8.21 -0.19 9.82
CA GLY A 694 -7.14 0.19 8.90
C GLY A 694 -6.43 -1.03 8.34
N VAL A 695 -6.20 -1.07 7.03
CA VAL A 695 -5.44 -2.13 6.34
C VAL A 695 -4.04 -1.66 6.01
N ALA A 696 -3.92 -0.46 5.48
CA ALA A 696 -2.67 0.18 5.10
C ALA A 696 -2.79 1.70 5.23
N ALA A 697 -1.70 2.41 5.03
CA ALA A 697 -1.75 3.86 5.01
C ALA A 697 -2.71 4.36 3.91
N GLY A 698 -3.76 5.09 4.31
CA GLY A 698 -4.78 5.61 3.38
C GLY A 698 -5.80 4.58 2.89
N VAL A 699 -5.80 3.35 3.42
CA VAL A 699 -6.77 2.31 3.08
C VAL A 699 -7.53 1.87 4.33
N ARG A 700 -8.84 2.00 4.28
CA ARG A 700 -9.76 1.51 5.30
C ARG A 700 -10.49 0.28 4.80
N ARG A 701 -10.95 -0.53 5.72
CA ARG A 701 -11.73 -1.75 5.49
C ARG A 701 -13.03 -1.66 6.24
N ILE A 702 -14.12 -1.98 5.56
CA ILE A 702 -15.38 -2.33 6.21
C ILE A 702 -15.67 -3.81 5.99
N GLU A 703 -16.29 -4.43 6.99
CA GLU A 703 -16.89 -5.74 6.90
C GLU A 703 -18.39 -5.61 7.14
N ALA A 704 -19.20 -6.27 6.31
CA ALA A 704 -20.65 -6.23 6.43
C ALA A 704 -21.28 -7.61 6.22
N LEU A 705 -22.46 -7.75 6.75
CA LEU A 705 -23.33 -8.91 6.61
C LEU A 705 -24.61 -8.50 5.91
N THR A 706 -25.23 -9.44 5.19
CA THR A 706 -26.52 -9.20 4.55
C THR A 706 -27.59 -10.21 4.97
N GLY A 707 -28.84 -9.85 4.77
CA GLY A 707 -30.01 -10.70 4.87
C GLY A 707 -30.05 -11.58 6.14
N LYS A 708 -30.04 -12.90 5.94
CA LYS A 708 -30.11 -13.88 7.04
C LYS A 708 -28.91 -13.80 7.99
N SER A 709 -27.70 -13.52 7.48
CA SER A 709 -26.49 -13.43 8.29
C SER A 709 -26.52 -12.18 9.17
N ALA A 710 -26.90 -11.03 8.63
CA ALA A 710 -27.08 -9.78 9.38
C ALA A 710 -28.11 -9.94 10.51
N ARG A 711 -29.31 -10.51 10.20
CA ARG A 711 -30.33 -10.75 11.19
C ARG A 711 -29.86 -11.69 12.31
N LYS A 712 -29.13 -12.77 11.98
CA LYS A 712 -28.58 -13.70 12.97
C LYS A 712 -27.57 -13.03 13.88
N ALA A 713 -26.70 -12.19 13.33
CA ALA A 713 -25.70 -11.44 14.09
C ALA A 713 -26.38 -10.46 15.06
N ALA A 714 -27.35 -9.68 14.60
CA ALA A 714 -28.12 -8.76 15.42
C ALA A 714 -28.85 -9.49 16.57
N ASN A 715 -29.50 -10.63 16.27
CA ASN A 715 -30.18 -11.44 17.30
C ASN A 715 -29.19 -11.99 18.33
N LYS A 716 -28.01 -12.44 17.90
CA LYS A 716 -26.96 -12.93 18.81
C LYS A 716 -26.46 -11.81 19.73
N GLN A 717 -26.20 -10.61 19.20
CA GLN A 717 -25.84 -9.45 20.02
C GLN A 717 -26.93 -9.11 21.04
N LEU A 718 -28.20 -9.07 20.61
CA LEU A 718 -29.32 -8.81 21.48
C LEU A 718 -29.45 -9.88 22.58
N GLN A 719 -29.22 -11.15 22.27
CA GLN A 719 -29.23 -12.24 23.27
C GLN A 719 -28.14 -12.06 24.31
N VAL A 720 -26.91 -11.65 23.91
CA VAL A 720 -25.81 -11.37 24.83
C VAL A 720 -26.17 -10.22 25.77
N VAL A 721 -26.72 -9.12 25.21
CA VAL A 721 -27.19 -7.99 26.02
C VAL A 721 -28.32 -8.36 26.98
N LYS A 722 -29.29 -9.13 26.52
CA LYS A 722 -30.39 -9.66 27.38
C LYS A 722 -29.87 -10.56 28.50
N ALA A 723 -28.88 -11.42 28.22
CA ALA A 723 -28.26 -12.26 29.24
C ALA A 723 -27.53 -11.41 30.31
N ALA A 724 -26.78 -10.39 29.88
CA ALA A 724 -26.13 -9.49 30.79
C ALA A 724 -27.11 -8.66 31.65
N ALA A 725 -28.20 -8.17 31.07
CA ALA A 725 -29.25 -7.48 31.79
C ALA A 725 -29.96 -8.40 32.84
N ALA A 726 -30.20 -9.66 32.46
CA ALA A 726 -30.76 -10.65 33.37
C ALA A 726 -29.84 -10.97 34.56
N GLU A 727 -28.53 -11.08 34.32
CA GLU A 727 -27.53 -11.23 35.37
C GLU A 727 -27.51 -10.03 36.33
N LEU A 728 -27.65 -8.81 35.79
CA LEU A 728 -27.72 -7.56 36.56
C LEU A 728 -29.09 -7.32 37.17
N LYS A 729 -30.10 -8.13 36.81
CA LYS A 729 -31.51 -8.02 37.29
C LYS A 729 -32.15 -6.66 37.03
N VAL A 730 -31.91 -6.11 35.86
CA VAL A 730 -32.45 -4.80 35.42
C VAL A 730 -32.99 -4.92 33.98
N PRO A 731 -33.89 -4.01 33.55
CA PRO A 731 -34.24 -3.81 32.14
C PRO A 731 -33.01 -3.43 31.30
N LEU A 732 -33.12 -3.66 29.97
CA LEU A 732 -32.01 -3.39 29.05
C LEU A 732 -31.56 -1.92 29.11
N GLU A 733 -32.51 -1.00 29.18
CA GLU A 733 -32.30 0.43 29.18
C GLU A 733 -31.56 0.93 30.43
N GLU A 734 -31.72 0.23 31.56
CA GLU A 734 -31.09 0.58 32.84
C GLU A 734 -29.71 -0.08 33.01
N MET A 735 -29.30 -1.00 32.12
CA MET A 735 -28.04 -1.73 32.27
C MET A 735 -26.78 -0.85 32.35
N PRO A 736 -26.64 0.20 31.52
CA PRO A 736 -25.45 1.09 31.62
C PRO A 736 -25.38 1.79 32.98
N GLY A 737 -26.53 2.28 33.48
CA GLY A 737 -26.62 2.92 34.80
C GLY A 737 -26.28 1.96 35.96
N ARG A 738 -26.77 0.70 35.87
CA ARG A 738 -26.47 -0.34 36.87
C ARG A 738 -25.00 -0.72 36.89
N ILE A 739 -24.37 -0.82 35.72
CA ILE A 739 -22.93 -1.05 35.62
C ILE A 739 -22.15 0.10 36.26
N GLY A 740 -22.55 1.34 35.97
CA GLY A 740 -21.96 2.52 36.58
C GLY A 740 -22.04 2.47 38.11
N THR A 741 -23.24 2.18 38.65
CA THR A 741 -23.46 2.03 40.10
C THR A 741 -22.57 0.95 40.70
N LEU A 742 -22.48 -0.23 40.06
CA LEU A 742 -21.62 -1.34 40.52
C LEU A 742 -20.13 -0.97 40.54
N LEU A 743 -19.66 -0.21 39.55
CA LEU A 743 -18.29 0.29 39.53
C LEU A 743 -18.01 1.28 40.64
N ASP A 744 -18.97 2.17 40.94
CA ASP A 744 -18.86 3.12 42.04
C ASP A 744 -18.94 2.43 43.39
N ASP A 745 -19.86 1.47 43.57
CA ASP A 745 -19.97 0.66 44.79
C ASP A 745 -18.66 -0.12 45.04
N ARG A 746 -18.08 -0.71 43.98
CA ARG A 746 -16.79 -1.39 44.08
C ARG A 746 -15.69 -0.43 44.59
N LYS A 747 -15.59 0.76 43.97
CA LYS A 747 -14.58 1.77 44.37
C LYS A 747 -14.80 2.19 45.83
N LYS A 748 -16.07 2.33 46.26
CA LYS A 748 -16.40 2.68 47.64
C LYS A 748 -16.01 1.56 48.61
N LEU A 749 -16.38 0.32 48.26
CA LEU A 749 -16.04 -0.86 49.07
C LEU A 749 -14.51 -1.08 49.15
N GLU A 750 -13.78 -0.84 48.07
CA GLU A 750 -12.31 -0.88 48.10
C GLU A 750 -11.72 0.16 49.06
N ARG A 751 -12.28 1.39 49.11
CA ARG A 751 -11.90 2.45 50.09
C ARG A 751 -12.25 2.03 51.49
N ASP A 752 -13.50 1.61 51.72
CA ASP A 752 -13.99 1.20 53.03
C ASP A 752 -13.18 0.03 53.58
N LEU A 753 -12.84 -0.93 52.73
CA LEU A 753 -11.96 -2.06 53.08
C LEU A 753 -10.56 -1.58 53.45
N SER A 754 -10.00 -0.64 52.68
CA SER A 754 -8.69 -0.04 52.98
C SER A 754 -8.71 0.69 54.32
N GLU A 755 -9.77 1.52 54.56
CA GLU A 755 -9.92 2.19 55.84
C GLU A 755 -10.13 1.24 57.04
N ALA A 756 -10.96 0.19 56.84
CA ALA A 756 -11.18 -0.83 57.88
C ALA A 756 -9.85 -1.56 58.24
N LYS A 757 -9.07 -1.93 57.21
CA LYS A 757 -7.75 -2.53 57.40
C LYS A 757 -6.79 -1.59 58.16
N LYS A 758 -6.79 -0.27 57.83
CA LYS A 758 -6.01 0.76 58.55
C LYS A 758 -6.40 0.86 59.99
N LYS A 759 -7.70 0.93 60.28
CA LYS A 759 -8.24 0.99 61.64
C LYS A 759 -7.85 -0.27 62.44
N LEU A 760 -7.97 -1.45 61.87
CA LEU A 760 -7.53 -2.72 62.49
C LEU A 760 -6.02 -2.73 62.77
N ALA A 761 -5.22 -2.20 61.84
CA ALA A 761 -3.78 -2.12 62.00
C ALA A 761 -3.34 -1.12 63.11
N MET A 762 -4.13 -0.06 63.35
CA MET A 762 -3.85 0.95 64.34
C MET A 762 -4.56 0.73 65.70
N GLY A 763 -5.73 0.07 65.67
CA GLY A 763 -6.44 -0.31 66.90
C GLY A 763 -6.18 -1.80 67.20
N GLY A 764 -5.17 -2.18 67.93
CA GLY A 764 -4.83 -3.54 68.25
C GLY A 764 -6.03 -4.45 68.50
N GLY A 765 -6.04 -5.66 67.92
CA GLY A 765 -7.12 -6.65 68.12
C GLY A 765 -7.37 -6.99 69.57
N GLY A 766 -8.56 -6.72 69.95
CA GLY A 766 -9.31 -7.14 71.13
C GLY A 766 -8.58 -7.83 72.24
N LYS A 767 -8.42 -7.10 73.36
CA LYS A 767 -8.92 -7.43 74.69
C LYS A 767 -8.64 -6.24 75.59
N ALA A 768 -9.67 -5.77 76.28
CA ALA A 768 -9.54 -4.88 77.40
C ALA A 768 -8.63 -5.51 78.42
N ASP A 769 -7.47 -4.95 78.63
CA ASP A 769 -6.84 -4.68 79.93
C ASP A 769 -5.62 -3.81 79.60
N GLY A 770 -5.49 -2.67 80.31
CA GLY A 770 -4.56 -1.61 80.09
C GLY A 770 -3.15 -2.08 79.93
N ASP A 771 -2.59 -1.62 78.78
CA ASP A 771 -1.27 -1.03 78.72
C ASP A 771 -1.03 -0.55 77.28
N ALA A 772 -0.43 0.62 77.11
CA ALA A 772 0.01 1.18 75.84
C ALA A 772 1.24 0.39 75.33
N ALA A 773 1.05 -0.90 75.00
CA ALA A 773 2.11 -1.87 74.75
C ALA A 773 2.95 -1.59 73.50
N ASP A 774 2.49 -0.72 72.61
CA ASP A 774 3.20 -0.45 71.35
C ASP A 774 4.02 0.86 71.36
N VAL A 775 3.82 1.72 72.39
CA VAL A 775 4.59 2.95 72.52
C VAL A 775 5.65 2.75 73.63
N ARG A 776 6.89 2.73 73.27
CA ARG A 776 8.04 2.53 74.18
C ARG A 776 8.79 3.86 74.33
N GLN A 777 9.48 4.00 75.45
CA GLN A 777 10.37 5.11 75.63
C GLN A 777 11.80 4.71 75.46
N VAL A 778 12.48 5.21 74.43
CA VAL A 778 13.83 4.88 74.06
C VAL A 778 14.66 6.15 74.09
N ASN A 779 15.64 6.27 74.96
CA ASN A 779 16.52 7.43 75.14
C ASN A 779 15.78 8.79 75.24
N GLY A 780 14.65 8.75 75.99
CA GLY A 780 13.83 9.93 76.23
C GLY A 780 12.84 10.29 75.10
N VAL A 781 12.72 9.46 74.07
CA VAL A 781 11.83 9.65 72.92
C VAL A 781 10.80 8.52 72.83
N LYS A 782 9.56 8.86 72.56
CA LYS A 782 8.50 7.86 72.31
C LYS A 782 8.69 7.20 70.96
N LEU A 783 8.73 5.87 70.93
CA LEU A 783 8.75 5.06 69.72
C LEU A 783 7.46 4.26 69.66
N LEU A 784 6.66 4.45 68.58
CA LEU A 784 5.60 3.55 68.19
C LEU A 784 6.19 2.56 67.18
N ALA A 785 6.39 1.31 67.60
CA ALA A 785 6.93 0.27 66.75
C ALA A 785 5.87 -0.84 66.52
N ARG A 786 5.48 -1.07 65.27
CA ARG A 786 4.42 -2.05 65.00
C ARG A 786 4.67 -2.84 63.71
N ALA A 787 4.50 -4.14 63.79
CA ALA A 787 4.38 -5.01 62.63
C ALA A 787 2.91 -5.23 62.31
N VAL A 788 2.52 -5.06 61.05
CA VAL A 788 1.13 -5.17 60.56
C VAL A 788 1.07 -6.10 59.37
N THR A 789 -0.03 -6.84 59.23
CA THR A 789 -0.28 -7.73 58.07
C THR A 789 -1.54 -7.33 57.33
N GLY A 790 -1.63 -7.66 56.06
CA GLY A 790 -2.83 -7.37 55.25
C GLY A 790 -3.03 -5.90 54.85
N ILE A 791 -2.02 -5.04 55.08
CA ILE A 791 -1.97 -3.66 54.63
C ILE A 791 -1.17 -3.58 53.31
N GLU A 792 -1.66 -2.83 52.32
CA GLU A 792 -0.90 -2.57 51.12
C GLU A 792 0.25 -1.59 51.37
N LEU A 793 1.40 -1.84 50.73
CA LEU A 793 2.62 -1.04 50.92
C LEU A 793 2.39 0.47 50.61
N LYS A 794 1.46 0.80 49.69
CA LYS A 794 1.08 2.18 49.37
C LYS A 794 0.42 2.94 50.55
N ASP A 795 -0.20 2.20 51.49
CA ASP A 795 -0.95 2.77 52.60
C ASP A 795 -0.07 3.04 53.86
N LEU A 796 1.17 2.54 53.87
CA LEU A 796 2.10 2.69 54.99
C LEU A 796 2.34 4.14 55.41
N ARG A 797 2.42 5.08 54.47
CA ARG A 797 2.62 6.51 54.75
C ARG A 797 1.47 7.07 55.59
N SER A 798 0.23 6.75 55.21
CA SER A 798 -0.92 7.24 55.96
C SER A 798 -1.02 6.64 57.35
N LEU A 799 -0.53 5.40 57.55
CA LEU A 799 -0.42 4.80 58.87
C LEU A 799 0.67 5.48 59.72
N ALA A 800 1.80 5.84 59.12
CA ALA A 800 2.85 6.59 59.83
C ALA A 800 2.38 7.99 60.23
N ASP A 801 1.62 8.68 59.39
CA ASP A 801 1.03 9.98 59.73
C ASP A 801 0.02 9.89 60.88
N GLU A 802 -0.78 8.81 60.96
CA GLU A 802 -1.69 8.53 62.05
C GLU A 802 -0.90 8.18 63.34
N GLY A 803 0.14 7.35 63.18
CA GLY A 803 1.02 7.07 64.31
C GLY A 803 1.73 8.30 64.87
N LYS A 804 2.17 9.25 64.04
CA LYS A 804 2.74 10.54 64.48
C LYS A 804 1.75 11.33 65.30
N ARG A 805 0.46 11.34 64.90
CA ARG A 805 -0.61 12.00 65.70
C ARG A 805 -0.83 11.33 67.04
N GLN A 806 -0.75 9.97 67.07
CA GLN A 806 -0.93 9.19 68.32
C GLN A 806 0.21 9.43 69.33
N VAL A 807 1.45 9.45 68.83
CA VAL A 807 2.59 9.65 69.75
C VAL A 807 2.79 11.09 70.20
N GLY A 808 2.27 12.09 69.44
CA GLY A 808 2.41 13.51 69.66
C GLY A 808 3.81 14.04 69.41
N SER A 809 4.81 13.57 70.12
CA SER A 809 6.23 13.85 69.96
C SER A 809 6.98 12.49 70.04
N GLY A 810 7.59 12.06 68.93
CA GLY A 810 8.21 10.73 68.87
C GLY A 810 8.58 10.25 67.48
N VAL A 811 8.93 9.00 67.42
CA VAL A 811 9.23 8.27 66.19
C VAL A 811 8.20 7.16 65.98
N VAL A 812 7.78 6.97 64.77
CA VAL A 812 6.88 5.89 64.36
C VAL A 812 7.58 4.99 63.37
N ALA A 813 7.59 3.69 63.63
CA ALA A 813 8.15 2.66 62.75
C ALA A 813 7.07 1.59 62.51
N ILE A 814 6.63 1.43 61.26
CA ILE A 814 5.60 0.46 60.91
C ILE A 814 6.17 -0.42 59.78
N VAL A 815 6.13 -1.73 60.03
CA VAL A 815 6.50 -2.73 58.99
C VAL A 815 5.25 -3.48 58.56
N ALA A 816 4.93 -3.43 57.30
CA ALA A 816 3.84 -4.24 56.72
C ALA A 816 4.40 -5.42 55.92
N THR A 817 3.85 -6.60 56.19
CA THR A 817 4.18 -7.82 55.43
C THR A 817 3.07 -8.09 54.43
N ALA A 818 3.43 -8.12 53.15
CA ALA A 818 2.53 -8.46 52.06
C ALA A 818 2.30 -9.98 51.93
N ALA A 819 1.21 -10.35 51.23
CA ALA A 819 0.84 -11.77 51.04
C ALA A 819 1.92 -12.59 50.25
N ASP A 820 2.75 -11.95 49.46
CA ASP A 820 3.87 -12.54 48.71
C ASP A 820 5.17 -12.68 49.54
N GLY A 821 5.11 -12.38 50.85
CA GLY A 821 6.25 -12.50 51.78
C GLY A 821 7.18 -11.28 51.77
N LYS A 822 7.01 -10.31 50.91
CA LYS A 822 7.79 -9.06 50.96
C LYS A 822 7.33 -8.15 52.08
N ALA A 823 8.23 -7.31 52.56
CA ALA A 823 7.92 -6.28 53.57
C ALA A 823 8.14 -4.89 53.02
N GLY A 824 7.26 -3.98 53.45
CA GLY A 824 7.48 -2.55 53.38
C GLY A 824 7.63 -1.96 54.76
N ILE A 825 8.53 -1.01 54.93
CA ILE A 825 8.76 -0.31 56.18
C ILE A 825 8.60 1.18 55.95
N VAL A 826 7.95 1.86 56.89
CA VAL A 826 7.87 3.31 56.95
C VAL A 826 8.35 3.79 58.29
N VAL A 827 9.11 4.88 58.29
CA VAL A 827 9.51 5.57 59.52
C VAL A 827 9.05 7.02 59.43
N GLY A 828 8.32 7.46 60.41
CA GLY A 828 7.87 8.85 60.61
C GLY A 828 8.55 9.43 61.83
N VAL A 829 9.05 10.67 61.72
CA VAL A 829 9.62 11.45 62.83
C VAL A 829 8.80 12.70 62.95
N THR A 830 8.38 13.07 64.18
CA THR A 830 7.64 14.33 64.43
C THR A 830 8.54 15.52 64.18
N ASP A 831 8.00 16.65 63.77
CA ASP A 831 8.76 17.80 63.29
C ASP A 831 9.74 18.36 64.33
N ASP A 832 9.37 18.35 65.62
CA ASP A 832 10.19 18.76 66.76
C ASP A 832 11.49 17.91 66.93
N LEU A 833 11.46 16.66 66.43
CA LEU A 833 12.56 15.72 66.55
C LEU A 833 13.41 15.51 65.30
N THR A 834 13.01 16.12 64.14
CA THR A 834 13.71 15.97 62.90
C THR A 834 15.15 16.49 62.88
N LYS A 835 15.49 17.42 63.77
CA LYS A 835 16.87 17.90 63.99
C LYS A 835 17.75 16.88 64.74
N ARG A 836 17.14 15.99 65.49
CA ARG A 836 17.84 14.94 66.27
C ARG A 836 17.85 13.57 65.57
N PHE A 837 16.76 13.27 64.88
CA PHE A 837 16.60 11.97 64.22
C PHE A 837 16.12 12.20 62.76
N ASN A 838 16.72 11.42 61.83
CA ASN A 838 16.37 11.47 60.43
C ASN A 838 15.66 10.18 60.00
N ALA A 839 14.43 10.29 59.54
CA ALA A 839 13.64 9.14 59.12
C ALA A 839 14.32 8.31 58.02
N VAL A 840 15.12 8.95 57.15
CA VAL A 840 15.85 8.24 56.04
C VAL A 840 16.95 7.37 56.61
N GLU A 841 17.65 7.78 57.67
CA GLU A 841 18.69 6.96 58.29
C GLU A 841 18.09 5.81 59.09
N LEU A 842 17.01 6.07 59.82
CA LEU A 842 16.30 5.05 60.59
C LEU A 842 15.67 3.97 59.68
N VAL A 843 15.02 4.42 58.58
CA VAL A 843 14.39 3.46 57.65
C VAL A 843 15.40 2.57 56.92
N LYS A 844 16.61 3.06 56.66
CA LYS A 844 17.71 2.25 56.08
C LYS A 844 18.11 1.13 57.04
N LYS A 845 18.24 1.39 58.31
CA LYS A 845 18.56 0.37 59.36
C LYS A 845 17.48 -0.71 59.42
N GLY A 846 16.19 -0.30 59.39
CA GLY A 846 15.10 -1.29 59.29
C GLY A 846 15.09 -2.08 57.99
N ALA A 847 15.38 -1.42 56.89
CA ALA A 847 15.44 -2.10 55.56
C ALA A 847 16.56 -3.12 55.45
N GLU A 848 17.72 -2.81 56.00
CA GLU A 848 18.87 -3.78 56.09
C GLU A 848 18.45 -5.06 56.80
N ALA A 849 17.72 -4.98 57.91
CA ALA A 849 17.21 -6.14 58.62
C ALA A 849 16.20 -6.97 57.79
N LEU A 850 15.41 -6.31 56.90
CA LEU A 850 14.49 -6.98 55.99
C LEU A 850 15.19 -7.53 54.75
N GLY A 851 16.52 -7.41 54.63
CA GLY A 851 17.29 -7.81 53.44
C GLY A 851 17.20 -6.83 52.27
N GLY A 852 16.70 -5.61 52.47
CA GLY A 852 16.61 -4.55 51.48
C GLY A 852 17.91 -3.75 51.35
N LYS A 853 18.12 -3.12 50.16
CA LYS A 853 19.37 -2.40 49.83
C LYS A 853 19.23 -0.86 49.91
N GLY A 854 18.21 -0.31 50.52
CA GLY A 854 18.05 1.13 50.63
C GLY A 854 16.67 1.57 51.05
N GLY A 855 16.52 2.87 51.23
CA GLY A 855 15.28 3.54 51.51
C GLY A 855 15.42 5.02 51.21
N GLY A 856 14.31 5.72 50.99
CA GLY A 856 14.29 7.12 50.62
C GLY A 856 13.06 7.89 51.17
N GLY A 857 13.16 9.20 51.23
CA GLY A 857 12.12 10.05 51.70
C GLY A 857 12.65 11.39 52.17
N ARG A 858 11.91 12.03 53.06
CA ARG A 858 12.27 13.29 53.72
C ARG A 858 12.72 12.98 55.15
N PRO A 859 13.40 13.92 55.85
CA PRO A 859 13.82 13.73 57.25
C PRO A 859 12.68 13.40 58.22
N ASP A 860 11.45 13.84 57.90
CA ASP A 860 10.24 13.62 58.70
C ASP A 860 9.47 12.33 58.34
N MET A 861 9.74 11.74 57.13
CA MET A 861 9.02 10.59 56.62
C MET A 861 9.81 9.85 55.54
N ALA A 862 10.17 8.60 55.76
CA ALA A 862 10.88 7.77 54.80
C ALA A 862 10.30 6.35 54.71
N GLN A 863 10.44 5.75 53.50
CA GLN A 863 9.99 4.40 53.24
C GLN A 863 11.11 3.55 52.62
N ALA A 864 11.06 2.26 52.90
CA ALA A 864 11.90 1.25 52.26
C ALA A 864 11.13 -0.04 52.09
N GLY A 865 11.75 -1.00 51.42
CA GLY A 865 11.22 -2.36 51.30
C GLY A 865 12.32 -3.40 51.42
N GLY A 866 11.93 -4.62 51.71
CA GLY A 866 12.83 -5.78 51.75
C GLY A 866 12.12 -7.05 51.30
N PRO A 867 12.88 -8.05 50.85
CA PRO A 867 12.29 -9.30 50.36
C PRO A 867 11.77 -10.23 51.45
N ASP A 868 12.16 -10.00 52.74
CA ASP A 868 11.93 -10.95 53.84
C ASP A 868 11.01 -10.34 54.93
N GLY A 869 9.71 -10.50 54.81
CA GLY A 869 8.71 -10.05 55.77
C GLY A 869 8.68 -10.81 57.09
N SER A 870 9.34 -11.99 57.18
CA SER A 870 9.44 -12.76 58.43
C SER A 870 10.32 -12.05 59.45
N LYS A 871 11.16 -11.10 59.01
CA LYS A 871 12.07 -10.30 59.85
C LYS A 871 11.50 -8.95 60.25
N ALA A 872 10.16 -8.76 60.21
CA ALA A 872 9.51 -7.51 60.57
C ALA A 872 9.86 -7.04 61.99
N GLU A 873 9.89 -7.94 62.96
CA GLU A 873 10.28 -7.65 64.33
C GLU A 873 11.76 -7.26 64.45
N ASP A 874 12.65 -7.90 63.71
CA ASP A 874 14.08 -7.56 63.71
C ASP A 874 14.32 -6.17 63.12
N ALA A 875 13.55 -5.78 62.10
CA ALA A 875 13.61 -4.45 61.56
C ALA A 875 13.14 -3.36 62.54
N LEU A 876 12.11 -3.62 63.33
CA LEU A 876 11.66 -2.74 64.39
C LEU A 876 12.69 -2.61 65.50
N LYS A 877 13.33 -3.73 65.93
CA LYS A 877 14.44 -3.76 66.89
C LYS A 877 15.66 -2.97 66.41
N ALA A 878 15.99 -3.07 65.11
CA ALA A 878 17.11 -2.33 64.51
C ALA A 878 16.89 -0.82 64.59
N ILE A 879 15.63 -0.37 64.39
CA ILE A 879 15.26 1.05 64.51
C ILE A 879 15.30 1.49 65.97
N GLU A 880 14.79 0.66 66.90
CA GLU A 880 14.85 0.91 68.36
C GLU A 880 16.29 1.06 68.83
N ALA A 881 17.18 0.17 68.41
CA ALA A 881 18.60 0.26 68.74
C ALA A 881 19.25 1.53 68.17
N ALA A 882 18.89 1.93 66.94
CA ALA A 882 19.39 3.14 66.31
C ALA A 882 18.89 4.42 66.98
N LEU A 883 17.82 4.38 67.78
CA LEU A 883 17.36 5.47 68.63
C LEU A 883 17.98 5.50 70.02
N GLY A 884 18.51 4.32 70.50
CA GLY A 884 19.14 4.15 71.79
C GLY A 884 20.62 4.51 71.86
N GLY A 885 21.30 4.48 70.69
CA GLY A 885 22.71 4.82 70.54
C GLY A 885 22.87 6.12 69.81
#